data_ace7c1f62aa814110897a25f01e3793a
#
_entry.id   ace7c1f62aa814110897a25f01e3793a
#
_cell.length_a   1.000
_cell.length_b   1.000
_cell.length_c   1.000
_cell.angle_alpha   90.00
_cell.angle_beta   90.00
_cell.angle_gamma   90.00
#
_symmetry.space_group_name_H-M   'P 1'
#
loop_
_entity.id
_entity.type
_entity.pdbx_description
1 polymer ?
#
loop_
_entity_poly.entity_id
_entity_poly.type
_entity_poly.pdbx_seq_one_letter_code
_entity_poly.pdbx_strand_id
1 'polypeptide(L)'
;MTGQGHEPIVGANIIIDGQTKGAISDVNGNYLLTDLTAGKIQIKVSFIGYSTQQVTVQLYQGENLQNFMLEESAMLLEGLVVTAQKREERNMDVPIAITSVGNSFIDNINTTQYDGLSDYVPGLQVQLQSPNNPGIVIRGITSDDGDSRVEPRVSVFQDGVSISKSRGSVVELFDIERVEILKGPQGTLFGRSAQIGAMHIIQNKAKSETSGSLKLGYGNYNKNLVSGYFNTPLLKDKLFVRVAGIYNAYDGYIENLSGGTLNGKETLAFRTSLRYMLAEKTRLDVIANWQQDTPPGTSFKSGTYAPLGGDTDPTSFADLDMGEDLGLDRTVWGVTGILKHSFNDTWDLTSTTAYRRFDSDEAFDADGTAAPVLFFHEISKGEQFSQEFRFNFDNDDRFKGFLGTNFFYEDGSQRVPLVTNEGSYLVLLLDNLYGTNNLLVDGVPVIYENYPYLGDDYAQLTGLPFNPANTEAYTNYGENYAADIFADFTYDFTEKFGVTLGLRATYEDITVGYKVDDAETTSYLGMLLGTFPNNLYASTGGEKLTRNESFLSAVGRLAANYKVSNHITTFANVAKGRRPNVINLDATNSEVLNDEIVWSYEVGMKSLFLNNRLQFDLNGYYYDYNHFQTDYVELSDNGGIEMFTDDAGSASALGFELGFQFAFMKSSSLFANYAFIDATFDDEDAHGNKQEYAGNTFRLTPKNSFSLGFNFNPAVSKQMSVYLRPSYAYKSKVYFDEDNDENIAQDAYGLLNFKAGLMYKKSLELGFYMNNALDEKYIIDAGNTGDAFGIPTYIAGPPRFSGVQISYKF
;
A
#
# COMPACT_ATOMS: atom_id res chain seq x y z
N MET A 1 -42.03 -3.72 11.22
CA MET A 1 -40.83 -2.85 11.01
C MET A 1 -41.08 -1.88 9.89
N THR A 2 -41.10 -0.61 10.18
CA THR A 2 -41.25 0.43 9.16
C THR A 2 -40.28 1.57 9.40
N GLY A 3 -39.94 2.29 8.33
CA GLY A 3 -39.23 3.57 8.39
C GLY A 3 -40.21 4.74 8.68
N GLN A 4 -39.69 5.96 8.80
CA GLN A 4 -40.51 7.17 9.03
C GLN A 4 -41.51 7.45 7.90
N GLY A 5 -41.27 6.95 6.69
CA GLY A 5 -42.21 7.03 5.55
C GLY A 5 -43.25 5.93 5.51
N HIS A 6 -43.32 5.08 6.54
CA HIS A 6 -44.15 3.87 6.62
C HIS A 6 -43.79 2.78 5.59
N GLU A 7 -42.61 2.87 4.90
CA GLU A 7 -42.10 1.80 4.08
C GLU A 7 -41.65 0.63 4.94
N PRO A 8 -41.83 -0.64 4.50
CA PRO A 8 -41.31 -1.80 5.21
C PRO A 8 -39.78 -1.83 5.20
N ILE A 9 -39.20 -2.08 6.35
CA ILE A 9 -37.73 -2.29 6.45
C ILE A 9 -37.47 -3.80 6.38
N VAL A 10 -36.79 -4.21 5.33
CA VAL A 10 -36.40 -5.60 5.03
C VAL A 10 -34.99 -5.87 5.58
N GLY A 11 -34.82 -6.96 6.32
CA GLY A 11 -33.47 -7.32 6.82
C GLY A 11 -33.10 -6.63 8.13
N ALA A 12 -34.03 -5.93 8.82
CA ALA A 12 -33.74 -5.37 10.14
C ALA A 12 -33.48 -6.52 11.13
N ASN A 13 -32.46 -6.34 11.96
CA ASN A 13 -32.07 -7.32 12.96
C ASN A 13 -32.76 -7.02 14.28
N ILE A 14 -33.46 -7.99 14.83
CA ILE A 14 -34.23 -7.91 16.07
C ILE A 14 -33.62 -8.89 17.06
N ILE A 15 -32.98 -8.40 18.13
CA ILE A 15 -32.29 -9.23 19.12
C ILE A 15 -32.89 -8.97 20.50
N ILE A 16 -33.03 -10.04 21.30
CA ILE A 16 -33.36 -9.91 22.71
C ILE A 16 -32.06 -9.69 23.47
N ASP A 17 -31.99 -8.56 24.17
CA ASP A 17 -30.79 -8.18 24.92
C ASP A 17 -30.45 -9.23 26.00
N GLY A 18 -29.17 -9.66 26.02
CA GLY A 18 -28.71 -10.72 26.91
C GLY A 18 -29.10 -12.16 26.49
N GLN A 19 -29.58 -12.38 25.25
CA GLN A 19 -29.93 -13.70 24.73
C GLN A 19 -29.41 -13.89 23.30
N THR A 20 -29.15 -15.11 22.90
CA THR A 20 -28.78 -15.49 21.53
C THR A 20 -29.99 -15.54 20.58
N LYS A 21 -31.19 -15.24 21.06
CA LYS A 21 -32.44 -15.27 20.28
C LYS A 21 -32.66 -13.97 19.53
N GLY A 22 -32.88 -14.06 18.23
CA GLY A 22 -33.15 -12.94 17.35
C GLY A 22 -33.98 -13.35 16.13
N ALA A 23 -34.43 -12.34 15.37
CA ALA A 23 -35.14 -12.51 14.10
C ALA A 23 -34.73 -11.43 13.13
N ILE A 24 -34.96 -11.66 11.84
CA ILE A 24 -34.72 -10.69 10.76
C ILE A 24 -36.09 -10.37 10.12
N SER A 25 -36.35 -9.09 9.81
CA SER A 25 -37.60 -8.70 9.15
C SER A 25 -37.66 -9.14 7.69
N ASP A 26 -38.81 -9.63 7.26
CA ASP A 26 -39.10 -10.09 5.90
C ASP A 26 -39.36 -8.92 4.91
N VAL A 27 -39.67 -9.27 3.65
CA VAL A 27 -39.92 -8.30 2.56
C VAL A 27 -41.09 -7.34 2.83
N ASN A 28 -41.96 -7.68 3.77
CA ASN A 28 -43.10 -6.85 4.21
C ASN A 28 -42.79 -6.11 5.52
N GLY A 29 -41.57 -6.23 6.05
CA GLY A 29 -41.16 -5.69 7.33
C GLY A 29 -41.70 -6.47 8.55
N ASN A 30 -42.21 -7.69 8.36
CA ASN A 30 -42.68 -8.52 9.47
C ASN A 30 -41.50 -9.32 10.05
N TYR A 31 -41.58 -9.61 11.35
CA TYR A 31 -40.61 -10.46 12.05
C TYR A 31 -41.38 -11.36 13.05
N LEU A 32 -40.80 -12.49 13.37
CA LEU A 32 -41.35 -13.43 14.34
C LEU A 32 -40.26 -13.91 15.30
N LEU A 33 -40.52 -13.72 16.58
CA LEU A 33 -39.70 -14.28 17.67
C LEU A 33 -40.57 -15.36 18.37
N THR A 34 -40.07 -16.58 18.44
CA THR A 34 -40.75 -17.73 19.05
C THR A 34 -40.11 -18.16 20.35
N ASP A 35 -40.80 -18.99 21.12
CA ASP A 35 -40.30 -19.61 22.35
C ASP A 35 -39.83 -18.62 23.41
N LEU A 36 -40.58 -17.54 23.61
CA LEU A 36 -40.31 -16.54 24.61
C LEU A 36 -41.12 -16.80 25.87
N THR A 37 -40.52 -16.54 27.03
CA THR A 37 -41.21 -16.65 28.32
C THR A 37 -41.97 -15.35 28.62
N ALA A 38 -43.18 -15.43 29.14
CA ALA A 38 -43.92 -14.28 29.59
C ALA A 38 -43.15 -13.51 30.67
N GLY A 39 -43.07 -12.19 30.51
CA GLY A 39 -42.29 -11.32 31.42
C GLY A 39 -41.79 -10.08 30.68
N LYS A 40 -40.96 -9.30 31.36
CA LYS A 40 -40.29 -8.13 30.73
C LYS A 40 -39.05 -8.59 29.96
N ILE A 41 -39.00 -8.24 28.69
CA ILE A 41 -37.79 -8.45 27.85
C ILE A 41 -37.36 -7.10 27.25
N GLN A 42 -36.09 -6.99 26.97
CA GLN A 42 -35.53 -5.84 26.26
C GLN A 42 -35.21 -6.27 24.83
N ILE A 43 -35.86 -5.60 23.87
CA ILE A 43 -35.65 -5.87 22.44
C ILE A 43 -34.80 -4.76 21.86
N LYS A 44 -33.68 -5.14 21.24
CA LYS A 44 -32.83 -4.26 20.45
C LYS A 44 -33.11 -4.48 18.98
N VAL A 45 -33.44 -3.40 18.27
CA VAL A 45 -33.72 -3.44 16.83
C VAL A 45 -32.71 -2.55 16.12
N SER A 46 -32.03 -3.10 15.13
CA SER A 46 -31.04 -2.38 14.33
C SER A 46 -31.18 -2.71 12.84
N PHE A 47 -30.92 -1.70 12.02
CA PHE A 47 -30.82 -1.84 10.56
C PHE A 47 -29.83 -0.81 10.02
N ILE A 48 -29.07 -1.17 8.97
CA ILE A 48 -28.07 -0.29 8.36
C ILE A 48 -28.77 0.98 7.86
N GLY A 49 -28.27 2.14 8.28
CA GLY A 49 -28.84 3.44 7.93
C GLY A 49 -29.99 3.89 8.81
N TYR A 50 -30.32 3.17 9.89
CA TYR A 50 -31.37 3.54 10.87
C TYR A 50 -30.83 3.56 12.29
N SER A 51 -31.37 4.43 13.11
CA SER A 51 -31.03 4.49 14.54
C SER A 51 -31.48 3.22 15.23
N THR A 52 -30.59 2.59 15.97
CA THR A 52 -30.89 1.41 16.79
C THR A 52 -31.93 1.80 17.87
N GLN A 53 -33.01 1.08 17.96
CA GLN A 53 -33.98 1.23 19.02
C GLN A 53 -33.84 0.10 20.04
N GLN A 54 -33.95 0.46 21.31
CA GLN A 54 -33.98 -0.49 22.42
C GLN A 54 -35.23 -0.22 23.26
N VAL A 55 -36.13 -1.20 23.33
CA VAL A 55 -37.44 -1.04 23.96
C VAL A 55 -37.67 -2.20 24.91
N THR A 56 -38.09 -1.87 26.13
CA THR A 56 -38.60 -2.88 27.08
C THR A 56 -40.03 -3.22 26.77
N VAL A 57 -40.31 -4.48 26.45
CA VAL A 57 -41.65 -5.00 26.12
C VAL A 57 -42.10 -5.94 27.22
N GLN A 58 -43.33 -5.80 27.67
CA GLN A 58 -43.98 -6.75 28.56
C GLN A 58 -44.67 -7.83 27.73
N LEU A 59 -44.16 -9.07 27.81
CA LEU A 59 -44.79 -10.21 27.14
C LEU A 59 -45.85 -10.85 28.01
N TYR A 60 -46.97 -11.19 27.39
CA TYR A 60 -48.03 -11.99 27.96
C TYR A 60 -48.09 -13.37 27.32
N GLN A 61 -48.78 -14.30 27.94
CA GLN A 61 -48.95 -15.64 27.38
C GLN A 61 -49.82 -15.56 26.10
N GLY A 62 -49.34 -16.14 24.99
CA GLY A 62 -49.97 -16.08 23.68
C GLY A 62 -49.21 -15.15 22.74
N GLU A 63 -49.91 -14.72 21.68
CA GLU A 63 -49.34 -13.85 20.66
C GLU A 63 -49.21 -12.40 21.17
N ASN A 64 -48.05 -11.79 20.97
CA ASN A 64 -47.76 -10.40 21.33
C ASN A 64 -47.37 -9.66 20.06
N LEU A 65 -48.01 -8.54 19.76
CA LEU A 65 -47.70 -7.69 18.62
C LEU A 65 -46.87 -6.49 19.08
N GLN A 66 -45.66 -6.33 18.53
CA GLN A 66 -44.81 -5.17 18.77
C GLN A 66 -44.34 -4.58 17.44
N ASN A 67 -44.72 -3.34 17.19
CA ASN A 67 -44.27 -2.61 16.02
C ASN A 67 -43.11 -1.69 16.37
N PHE A 68 -42.17 -1.57 15.44
CA PHE A 68 -41.07 -0.62 15.53
C PHE A 68 -41.07 0.27 14.30
N MET A 69 -40.94 1.57 14.53
CA MET A 69 -40.72 2.55 13.49
C MET A 69 -39.26 3.05 13.68
N LEU A 70 -38.37 2.62 12.83
CA LEU A 70 -36.96 3.06 12.89
C LEU A 70 -36.84 4.44 12.24
N GLU A 71 -36.13 5.31 12.91
CA GLU A 71 -35.74 6.59 12.34
C GLU A 71 -34.50 6.40 11.50
N GLU A 72 -34.52 6.90 10.26
CA GLU A 72 -33.28 6.96 9.48
C GLU A 72 -32.22 7.69 10.30
N SER A 73 -31.14 6.98 10.56
CA SER A 73 -30.00 7.57 11.26
C SER A 73 -29.41 8.69 10.39
N ALA A 74 -29.05 9.82 10.99
CA ALA A 74 -27.92 10.56 10.49
C ALA A 74 -26.76 9.56 10.35
N MET A 75 -25.92 9.66 9.31
CA MET A 75 -24.75 8.82 9.13
C MET A 75 -24.03 8.71 10.48
N LEU A 76 -24.32 7.63 11.20
CA LEU A 76 -23.60 7.36 12.43
C LEU A 76 -22.21 6.99 11.96
N LEU A 77 -21.22 7.62 12.51
CA LEU A 77 -19.85 7.13 12.49
C LEU A 77 -19.85 5.91 13.43
N GLU A 78 -20.57 4.85 13.05
CA GLU A 78 -20.54 3.60 13.80
C GLU A 78 -19.09 3.15 13.75
N GLY A 79 -18.55 2.92 14.94
CA GLY A 79 -17.16 2.54 15.09
C GLY A 79 -16.84 1.43 14.11
N LEU A 80 -16.02 1.74 13.10
CA LEU A 80 -15.57 0.79 12.10
C LEU A 80 -15.04 -0.43 12.85
N VAL A 81 -15.57 -1.59 12.53
CA VAL A 81 -14.99 -2.85 12.97
C VAL A 81 -13.69 -3.02 12.22
N VAL A 82 -12.64 -3.27 12.95
CA VAL A 82 -11.30 -3.52 12.40
C VAL A 82 -10.85 -4.92 12.72
N THR A 83 -9.93 -5.44 11.92
CA THR A 83 -9.30 -6.75 12.14
C THR A 83 -7.81 -6.62 12.49
N ALA A 84 -7.41 -5.45 12.91
CA ALA A 84 -6.03 -5.06 13.22
C ALA A 84 -5.34 -5.99 14.23
N GLN A 85 -6.08 -6.49 15.22
CA GLN A 85 -5.57 -7.47 16.19
C GLN A 85 -5.90 -8.92 15.78
N LYS A 86 -6.08 -9.18 14.48
CA LYS A 86 -6.50 -10.50 13.94
C LYS A 86 -7.84 -10.99 14.53
N ARG A 87 -8.61 -10.11 15.16
CA ARG A 87 -9.95 -10.28 15.70
C ARG A 87 -10.84 -9.13 15.23
N GLU A 88 -12.12 -9.39 15.05
CA GLU A 88 -13.09 -8.35 14.76
C GLU A 88 -13.39 -7.55 16.04
N GLU A 89 -12.88 -6.33 16.11
CA GLU A 89 -13.06 -5.43 17.27
C GLU A 89 -13.45 -4.04 16.79
N ARG A 90 -14.12 -3.26 17.67
CA ARG A 90 -14.39 -1.86 17.34
C ARG A 90 -13.07 -1.09 17.37
N ASN A 91 -12.85 -0.19 16.41
CA ASN A 91 -11.65 0.64 16.36
C ASN A 91 -11.35 1.35 17.70
N MET A 92 -12.41 1.77 18.41
CA MET A 92 -12.32 2.40 19.74
C MET A 92 -11.68 1.54 20.84
N ASP A 93 -11.75 0.22 20.71
CA ASP A 93 -11.27 -0.72 21.74
C ASP A 93 -9.84 -1.24 21.45
N VAL A 94 -9.30 -0.92 20.27
CA VAL A 94 -7.97 -1.39 19.83
C VAL A 94 -6.87 -0.44 20.28
N PRO A 95 -5.88 -0.87 21.09
CA PRO A 95 -4.84 0.00 21.67
C PRO A 95 -3.64 0.21 20.72
N ILE A 96 -3.89 0.53 19.47
CA ILE A 96 -2.88 0.94 18.47
C ILE A 96 -3.45 2.04 17.58
N ALA A 97 -2.57 2.85 16.97
CA ALA A 97 -2.96 3.78 15.94
C ALA A 97 -3.35 3.02 14.67
N ILE A 98 -4.59 3.18 14.24
CA ILE A 98 -5.13 2.56 13.04
C ILE A 98 -6.05 3.54 12.31
N THR A 99 -5.89 3.64 11.01
CA THR A 99 -6.84 4.32 10.13
C THR A 99 -7.52 3.27 9.25
N SER A 100 -8.84 3.18 9.36
CA SER A 100 -9.63 2.27 8.54
C SER A 100 -10.44 3.07 7.52
N VAL A 101 -10.24 2.74 6.24
CA VAL A 101 -10.86 3.42 5.09
C VAL A 101 -11.79 2.45 4.41
N GLY A 102 -13.10 2.66 4.55
CA GLY A 102 -14.13 1.83 3.93
C GLY A 102 -14.34 2.15 2.44
N ASN A 103 -14.94 1.21 1.70
CA ASN A 103 -15.19 1.35 0.27
C ASN A 103 -15.97 2.63 -0.09
N SER A 104 -16.92 3.06 0.75
CA SER A 104 -17.68 4.29 0.49
C SER A 104 -16.81 5.55 0.52
N PHE A 105 -15.79 5.61 1.37
CA PHE A 105 -14.83 6.71 1.39
C PHE A 105 -13.97 6.70 0.12
N ILE A 106 -13.45 5.53 -0.27
CA ILE A 106 -12.65 5.35 -1.49
C ILE A 106 -13.43 5.77 -2.73
N ASP A 107 -14.70 5.37 -2.84
CA ASP A 107 -15.61 5.82 -3.90
C ASP A 107 -15.85 7.35 -3.87
N ASN A 108 -15.88 7.95 -2.68
CA ASN A 108 -16.11 9.40 -2.50
C ASN A 108 -14.91 10.23 -2.97
N ILE A 109 -13.69 9.82 -2.63
CA ILE A 109 -12.45 10.49 -3.08
C ILE A 109 -12.07 10.15 -4.52
N ASN A 110 -12.80 9.23 -5.14
CA ASN A 110 -12.62 8.80 -6.54
C ASN A 110 -11.24 8.23 -6.84
N THR A 111 -10.63 7.53 -5.91
CA THR A 111 -9.43 6.75 -6.15
C THR A 111 -9.76 5.30 -6.51
N THR A 112 -8.90 4.67 -7.30
CA THR A 112 -8.95 3.25 -7.64
C THR A 112 -7.70 2.52 -7.21
N GLN A 113 -6.69 3.24 -6.71
CA GLN A 113 -5.42 2.71 -6.24
C GLN A 113 -5.15 3.16 -4.81
N TYR A 114 -4.28 2.47 -4.12
CA TYR A 114 -3.99 2.80 -2.72
C TYR A 114 -3.05 4.02 -2.54
N ASP A 115 -2.32 4.43 -3.58
CA ASP A 115 -1.56 5.69 -3.60
C ASP A 115 -2.45 6.90 -3.31
N GLY A 116 -3.66 6.93 -3.90
CA GLY A 116 -4.64 7.97 -3.63
C GLY A 116 -5.16 8.00 -2.18
N LEU A 117 -4.82 7.02 -1.33
CA LEU A 117 -5.08 7.08 0.11
C LEU A 117 -4.08 7.96 0.86
N SER A 118 -2.87 8.17 0.30
CA SER A 118 -1.81 8.98 0.90
C SER A 118 -2.24 10.38 1.28
N ASP A 119 -3.13 10.96 0.48
CA ASP A 119 -3.60 12.33 0.71
C ASP A 119 -4.58 12.44 1.87
N TYR A 120 -5.15 11.31 2.32
CA TYR A 120 -6.26 11.30 3.29
C TYR A 120 -5.96 10.54 4.57
N VAL A 121 -4.86 9.80 4.63
CA VAL A 121 -4.45 9.03 5.79
C VAL A 121 -3.25 9.69 6.45
N PRO A 122 -3.37 10.25 7.67
CA PRO A 122 -2.26 10.90 8.34
C PRO A 122 -1.06 9.98 8.46
N GLY A 123 0.14 10.48 8.15
CA GLY A 123 1.39 9.73 8.27
C GLY A 123 1.58 8.59 7.27
N LEU A 124 0.72 8.46 6.26
CA LEU A 124 0.89 7.57 5.12
C LEU A 124 1.32 8.38 3.90
N GLN A 125 2.35 7.92 3.20
CA GLN A 125 2.65 8.31 1.84
C GLN A 125 2.83 7.06 0.99
N VAL A 126 2.33 7.09 -0.23
CA VAL A 126 2.58 6.04 -1.22
C VAL A 126 3.10 6.72 -2.47
N GLN A 127 4.28 6.31 -2.89
CA GLN A 127 4.88 6.67 -4.15
C GLN A 127 4.63 5.53 -5.13
N LEU A 128 4.16 5.84 -6.31
CA LEU A 128 3.86 4.85 -7.33
C LEU A 128 4.57 5.25 -8.62
N GLN A 129 5.85 4.90 -8.73
CA GLN A 129 6.63 5.06 -9.96
C GLN A 129 6.04 4.17 -11.06
N SER A 130 5.82 2.90 -10.72
CA SER A 130 5.12 1.92 -11.54
C SER A 130 4.34 0.95 -10.63
N PRO A 131 3.37 0.18 -11.16
CA PRO A 131 2.71 -0.87 -10.39
C PRO A 131 3.69 -1.95 -9.90
N ASN A 132 4.87 -2.03 -10.49
CA ASN A 132 5.88 -3.04 -10.18
C ASN A 132 6.61 -2.73 -8.87
N ASN A 133 6.89 -1.47 -8.59
CA ASN A 133 7.61 -1.05 -7.39
C ASN A 133 6.89 0.08 -6.64
N PRO A 134 5.79 -0.21 -5.91
CA PRO A 134 5.15 0.78 -5.07
C PRO A 134 5.97 1.03 -3.81
N GLY A 135 6.38 2.27 -3.60
CA GLY A 135 7.00 2.74 -2.36
C GLY A 135 5.94 3.10 -1.32
N ILE A 136 6.00 2.51 -0.14
CA ILE A 136 5.06 2.79 0.96
C ILE A 136 5.82 3.39 2.12
N VAL A 137 5.40 4.57 2.57
CA VAL A 137 5.99 5.28 3.69
C VAL A 137 4.97 5.40 4.82
N ILE A 138 5.31 4.90 6.00
CA ILE A 138 4.50 5.08 7.20
C ILE A 138 5.34 5.81 8.24
N ARG A 139 4.85 7.01 8.67
CA ARG A 139 5.50 7.84 9.69
C ARG A 139 6.98 8.12 9.38
N GLY A 140 7.28 8.39 8.12
CA GLY A 140 8.60 8.75 7.65
C GLY A 140 9.47 7.58 7.20
N ILE A 141 9.11 6.36 7.48
CA ILE A 141 9.92 5.21 7.08
C ILE A 141 9.45 4.65 5.76
N THR A 142 10.37 4.64 4.82
CA THR A 142 10.16 4.22 3.43
C THR A 142 10.39 2.71 3.29
N SER A 143 9.55 2.11 2.45
CA SER A 143 9.64 0.71 2.03
C SER A 143 9.37 0.66 0.52
N ASP A 144 10.43 0.82 -0.25
CA ASP A 144 10.41 0.84 -1.73
C ASP A 144 11.52 -0.02 -2.34
N ASP A 145 12.16 -0.84 -1.52
CA ASP A 145 13.20 -1.75 -1.94
C ASP A 145 12.68 -2.73 -3.00
N GLY A 146 13.38 -2.74 -4.11
CA GLY A 146 13.07 -3.58 -5.27
C GLY A 146 13.87 -4.87 -5.34
N ASP A 147 14.87 -5.09 -4.49
CA ASP A 147 15.71 -6.29 -4.55
C ASP A 147 14.93 -7.54 -4.12
N SER A 148 15.04 -8.61 -4.91
CA SER A 148 14.39 -9.89 -4.61
C SER A 148 14.94 -10.59 -3.35
N ARG A 149 16.09 -10.16 -2.84
CA ARG A 149 16.76 -10.70 -1.65
C ARG A 149 16.29 -10.07 -0.35
N VAL A 150 15.72 -8.86 -0.40
CA VAL A 150 15.46 -8.01 0.76
C VAL A 150 13.95 -7.98 1.11
N GLU A 151 13.64 -7.81 2.39
CA GLU A 151 12.28 -7.72 2.91
C GLU A 151 11.85 -6.25 3.10
N PRO A 152 10.59 -5.89 2.79
CA PRO A 152 10.10 -4.54 3.01
C PRO A 152 9.92 -4.22 4.49
N ARG A 153 9.97 -2.93 4.87
CA ARG A 153 9.69 -2.43 6.22
C ARG A 153 8.18 -2.30 6.51
N VAL A 154 7.41 -2.06 5.48
CA VAL A 154 5.94 -1.98 5.53
C VAL A 154 5.37 -3.08 4.67
N SER A 155 4.61 -3.97 5.27
CA SER A 155 3.96 -5.05 4.53
C SER A 155 2.57 -4.66 4.05
N VAL A 156 2.28 -5.07 2.81
CA VAL A 156 0.93 -5.14 2.29
C VAL A 156 0.34 -6.51 2.61
N PHE A 157 -0.83 -6.52 3.23
CA PHE A 157 -1.59 -7.74 3.52
C PHE A 157 -2.87 -7.74 2.70
N GLN A 158 -3.22 -8.92 2.19
CA GLN A 158 -4.49 -9.12 1.53
C GLN A 158 -5.22 -10.29 2.21
N ASP A 159 -6.37 -9.98 2.84
CA ASP A 159 -7.15 -10.95 3.62
C ASP A 159 -6.36 -11.72 4.70
N GLY A 160 -5.38 -11.04 5.31
CA GLY A 160 -4.54 -11.59 6.36
C GLY A 160 -3.27 -12.29 5.88
N VAL A 161 -3.05 -12.37 4.56
CA VAL A 161 -1.85 -12.95 3.94
C VAL A 161 -0.87 -11.84 3.58
N SER A 162 0.38 -11.96 4.03
CA SER A 162 1.46 -11.03 3.67
C SER A 162 1.82 -11.17 2.19
N ILE A 163 2.11 -10.04 1.57
CA ILE A 163 2.74 -9.94 0.25
C ILE A 163 4.17 -9.47 0.50
N SER A 164 5.10 -10.40 0.41
CA SER A 164 6.48 -10.18 0.85
C SER A 164 7.31 -9.34 -0.13
N LYS A 165 6.99 -9.39 -1.42
CA LYS A 165 7.71 -8.61 -2.44
C LYS A 165 6.80 -7.54 -3.04
N SER A 166 7.33 -6.33 -3.23
CA SER A 166 6.63 -5.19 -3.81
C SER A 166 5.97 -5.53 -5.15
N ARG A 167 6.67 -6.26 -6.00
CA ARG A 167 6.21 -6.71 -7.33
C ARG A 167 5.02 -7.65 -7.30
N GLY A 168 4.79 -8.37 -6.21
CA GLY A 168 3.60 -9.18 -5.97
C GLY A 168 2.40 -8.40 -5.44
N SER A 169 2.53 -7.11 -5.17
CA SER A 169 1.45 -6.27 -4.65
C SER A 169 0.40 -5.97 -5.71
N VAL A 170 -0.87 -5.94 -5.30
CA VAL A 170 -2.00 -5.54 -6.13
C VAL A 170 -2.41 -4.13 -5.72
N VAL A 171 -2.10 -3.16 -6.56
CA VAL A 171 -2.33 -1.73 -6.26
C VAL A 171 -3.77 -1.28 -6.48
N GLU A 172 -4.55 -2.02 -7.30
CA GLU A 172 -5.94 -1.69 -7.61
C GLU A 172 -6.90 -2.04 -6.49
N LEU A 173 -7.69 -1.05 -6.09
CA LEU A 173 -8.71 -1.14 -5.04
C LEU A 173 -10.10 -1.32 -5.66
N PHE A 174 -10.47 -2.53 -6.07
CA PHE A 174 -11.80 -2.83 -6.58
C PHE A 174 -12.50 -3.88 -5.72
N ASP A 175 -13.78 -3.69 -5.51
CA ASP A 175 -14.63 -4.60 -4.71
C ASP A 175 -14.00 -4.98 -3.37
N ILE A 176 -13.47 -4.01 -2.67
CA ILE A 176 -12.92 -4.17 -1.33
C ILE A 176 -13.98 -3.81 -0.27
N GLU A 177 -13.82 -4.37 0.91
CA GLU A 177 -14.61 -3.99 2.08
C GLU A 177 -14.02 -2.73 2.71
N ARG A 178 -12.72 -2.75 2.97
CA ARG A 178 -11.94 -1.65 3.54
C ARG A 178 -10.44 -1.85 3.39
N VAL A 179 -9.68 -0.80 3.62
CA VAL A 179 -8.23 -0.83 3.85
C VAL A 179 -7.97 -0.39 5.28
N GLU A 180 -7.19 -1.16 6.02
CA GLU A 180 -6.72 -0.82 7.37
C GLU A 180 -5.24 -0.48 7.29
N ILE A 181 -4.88 0.74 7.68
CA ILE A 181 -3.49 1.19 7.80
C ILE A 181 -3.12 1.16 9.28
N LEU A 182 -2.30 0.19 9.64
CA LEU A 182 -1.80 -0.02 10.98
C LEU A 182 -0.44 0.69 11.09
N LYS A 183 -0.30 1.54 12.07
CA LYS A 183 0.89 2.37 12.25
C LYS A 183 1.68 1.92 13.47
N GLY A 184 3.00 2.03 13.40
CA GLY A 184 3.91 1.46 14.38
C GLY A 184 4.13 -0.04 14.19
N PRO A 185 5.09 -0.65 14.93
CA PRO A 185 5.48 -2.04 14.77
C PRO A 185 4.32 -3.02 14.91
N GLN A 186 4.13 -3.84 13.91
CA GLN A 186 3.08 -4.86 13.85
C GLN A 186 3.64 -6.30 13.75
N GLY A 187 4.94 -6.48 13.96
CA GLY A 187 5.62 -7.77 13.82
C GLY A 187 5.00 -8.88 14.68
N THR A 188 4.49 -8.58 15.89
CA THR A 188 3.82 -9.58 16.74
C THR A 188 2.58 -10.18 16.11
N LEU A 189 1.78 -9.37 15.41
CA LEU A 189 0.49 -9.78 14.84
C LEU A 189 0.64 -10.27 13.40
N PHE A 190 1.42 -9.55 12.60
CA PHE A 190 1.50 -9.73 11.17
C PHE A 190 2.79 -10.44 10.72
N GLY A 191 3.81 -10.50 11.58
CA GLY A 191 5.05 -11.23 11.34
C GLY A 191 6.11 -10.38 10.66
N ARG A 192 6.90 -11.05 9.83
CA ARG A 192 7.98 -10.43 9.04
C ARG A 192 7.47 -9.23 8.24
N SER A 193 8.37 -8.34 7.89
CA SER A 193 8.09 -7.20 7.02
C SER A 193 7.01 -6.22 7.52
N ALA A 194 6.60 -6.32 8.79
CA ALA A 194 5.70 -5.38 9.44
C ALA A 194 6.42 -4.62 10.56
N GLN A 195 7.62 -4.13 10.24
CA GLN A 195 8.52 -3.50 11.20
C GLN A 195 7.92 -2.23 11.78
N ILE A 196 7.35 -1.35 10.93
CA ILE A 196 6.82 -0.04 11.32
C ILE A 196 5.37 0.17 10.96
N GLY A 197 4.76 -0.78 10.29
CA GLY A 197 3.36 -0.69 9.92
C GLY A 197 2.92 -1.80 8.97
N ALA A 198 1.63 -1.80 8.69
CA ALA A 198 1.04 -2.70 7.72
C ALA A 198 -0.14 -2.03 7.02
N MET A 199 -0.27 -2.26 5.72
CA MET A 199 -1.45 -1.95 4.94
C MET A 199 -2.25 -3.23 4.72
N HIS A 200 -3.42 -3.36 5.33
CA HIS A 200 -4.24 -4.55 5.23
C HIS A 200 -5.48 -4.30 4.37
N ILE A 201 -5.50 -4.89 3.19
CA ILE A 201 -6.60 -4.81 2.22
C ILE A 201 -7.56 -5.97 2.49
N ILE A 202 -8.76 -5.65 2.93
CA ILE A 202 -9.82 -6.63 3.19
C ILE A 202 -10.79 -6.62 2.01
N GLN A 203 -10.87 -7.74 1.32
CA GLN A 203 -11.70 -7.93 0.15
C GLN A 203 -13.12 -8.35 0.54
N ASN A 204 -14.13 -7.95 -0.26
CA ASN A 204 -15.49 -8.41 -0.08
C ASN A 204 -15.59 -9.93 -0.30
N LYS A 205 -16.22 -10.61 0.66
CA LYS A 205 -16.50 -12.05 0.57
C LYS A 205 -17.89 -12.28 -0.04
N ALA A 206 -18.11 -13.49 -0.56
CA ALA A 206 -19.43 -13.91 -1.03
C ALA A 206 -20.45 -13.90 0.12
N LYS A 207 -21.68 -13.45 -0.17
CA LYS A 207 -22.79 -13.28 0.78
C LYS A 207 -24.02 -14.06 0.33
N SER A 208 -24.97 -14.27 1.23
CA SER A 208 -26.21 -15.01 0.99
C SER A 208 -27.25 -14.29 0.12
N GLU A 209 -27.09 -13.00 -0.09
CA GLU A 209 -28.00 -12.16 -0.88
C GLU A 209 -27.53 -12.02 -2.32
N THR A 210 -28.46 -11.88 -3.27
CA THR A 210 -28.13 -11.50 -4.64
C THR A 210 -27.98 -9.99 -4.73
N SER A 211 -26.82 -9.54 -5.21
CA SER A 211 -26.50 -8.11 -5.37
C SER A 211 -25.46 -7.93 -6.47
N GLY A 212 -25.38 -6.72 -7.01
CA GLY A 212 -24.40 -6.42 -8.04
C GLY A 212 -24.15 -4.93 -8.20
N SER A 213 -23.05 -4.59 -8.86
CA SER A 213 -22.79 -3.23 -9.30
C SER A 213 -22.05 -3.21 -10.63
N LEU A 214 -22.26 -2.14 -11.37
CA LEU A 214 -21.52 -1.80 -12.57
C LEU A 214 -21.19 -0.31 -12.52
N LYS A 215 -19.92 0.04 -12.70
CA LYS A 215 -19.40 1.41 -12.82
C LYS A 215 -18.71 1.55 -14.15
N LEU A 216 -19.08 2.57 -14.92
CA LEU A 216 -18.45 2.97 -16.16
C LEU A 216 -17.95 4.40 -16.01
N GLY A 217 -16.74 4.68 -16.47
CA GLY A 217 -16.12 6.01 -16.43
C GLY A 217 -15.39 6.33 -17.72
N TYR A 218 -15.39 7.61 -18.09
CA TYR A 218 -14.61 8.13 -19.21
C TYR A 218 -14.05 9.52 -18.84
N GLY A 219 -12.82 9.80 -19.24
CA GLY A 219 -12.14 11.06 -18.91
C GLY A 219 -11.11 11.51 -19.94
N ASN A 220 -10.42 12.61 -19.63
CA ASN A 220 -9.27 13.05 -20.41
C ASN A 220 -8.15 12.00 -20.35
N TYR A 221 -7.14 12.17 -21.21
CA TYR A 221 -6.10 11.15 -21.47
C TYR A 221 -6.69 9.80 -21.86
N ASN A 222 -7.80 9.80 -22.61
CA ASN A 222 -8.54 8.58 -23.02
C ASN A 222 -8.85 7.65 -21.84
N LYS A 223 -9.06 8.20 -20.64
CA LYS A 223 -9.30 7.39 -19.44
C LYS A 223 -10.58 6.60 -19.56
N ASN A 224 -10.45 5.28 -19.41
CA ASN A 224 -11.53 4.31 -19.46
C ASN A 224 -11.56 3.52 -18.16
N LEU A 225 -12.73 3.45 -17.52
CA LEU A 225 -12.96 2.66 -16.32
C LEU A 225 -14.21 1.79 -16.49
N VAL A 226 -14.03 0.49 -16.34
CA VAL A 226 -15.15 -0.47 -16.23
C VAL A 226 -14.89 -1.30 -14.98
N SER A 227 -15.80 -1.25 -14.01
CA SER A 227 -15.65 -2.01 -12.77
C SER A 227 -17.00 -2.52 -12.30
N GLY A 228 -17.03 -3.70 -11.70
CA GLY A 228 -18.27 -4.23 -11.16
C GLY A 228 -18.11 -5.54 -10.40
N TYR A 229 -19.19 -5.95 -9.78
CA TYR A 229 -19.30 -7.24 -9.15
C TYR A 229 -20.69 -7.84 -9.29
N PHE A 230 -20.77 -9.14 -9.15
CA PHE A 230 -22.01 -9.89 -9.00
C PHE A 230 -21.87 -10.92 -7.89
N ASN A 231 -22.85 -10.95 -6.97
CA ASN A 231 -22.91 -11.84 -5.83
C ASN A 231 -24.24 -12.59 -5.82
N THR A 232 -24.20 -13.90 -5.59
CA THR A 232 -25.44 -14.68 -5.50
C THR A 232 -25.22 -15.99 -4.71
N PRO A 233 -26.26 -16.52 -4.04
CA PRO A 233 -26.22 -17.88 -3.53
C PRO A 233 -26.34 -18.89 -4.67
N LEU A 234 -25.39 -19.84 -4.76
CA LEU A 234 -25.48 -20.99 -5.65
C LEU A 234 -26.30 -22.13 -5.05
N LEU A 235 -26.13 -22.33 -3.74
CA LEU A 235 -26.94 -23.25 -2.92
C LEU A 235 -27.45 -22.46 -1.72
N LYS A 236 -28.75 -22.42 -1.54
CA LYS A 236 -29.40 -21.68 -0.44
C LYS A 236 -28.75 -22.04 0.90
N ASP A 237 -28.38 -21.04 1.67
CA ASP A 237 -27.76 -21.10 3.00
C ASP A 237 -26.47 -21.94 3.09
N LYS A 238 -25.86 -22.31 1.95
CA LYS A 238 -24.74 -23.25 1.93
C LYS A 238 -23.55 -22.83 1.08
N LEU A 239 -23.78 -22.36 -0.14
CA LEU A 239 -22.72 -21.99 -1.06
C LEU A 239 -23.04 -20.66 -1.72
N PHE A 240 -22.15 -19.70 -1.56
CA PHE A 240 -22.26 -18.36 -2.12
C PHE A 240 -21.09 -18.08 -3.03
N VAL A 241 -21.34 -17.33 -4.09
CA VAL A 241 -20.29 -16.89 -5.04
C VAL A 241 -20.37 -15.38 -5.23
N ARG A 242 -19.22 -14.77 -5.33
CA ARG A 242 -19.03 -13.39 -5.75
C ARG A 242 -17.93 -13.33 -6.78
N VAL A 243 -18.22 -12.70 -7.92
CA VAL A 243 -17.23 -12.38 -8.94
C VAL A 243 -17.13 -10.89 -9.09
N ALA A 244 -15.93 -10.38 -9.25
CA ALA A 244 -15.66 -8.96 -9.44
C ALA A 244 -14.58 -8.77 -10.50
N GLY A 245 -14.60 -7.62 -11.16
CA GLY A 245 -13.57 -7.26 -12.14
C GLY A 245 -13.43 -5.76 -12.31
N ILE A 246 -12.28 -5.36 -12.80
CA ILE A 246 -11.96 -3.99 -13.19
C ILE A 246 -11.10 -3.98 -14.44
N TYR A 247 -11.42 -3.08 -15.36
CA TYR A 247 -10.52 -2.56 -16.38
C TYR A 247 -10.36 -1.08 -16.14
N ASN A 248 -9.11 -0.61 -16.01
CA ASN A 248 -8.79 0.78 -15.72
C ASN A 248 -7.57 1.17 -16.55
N ALA A 249 -7.78 2.04 -17.52
CA ALA A 249 -6.74 2.45 -18.45
C ALA A 249 -6.81 3.94 -18.75
N TYR A 250 -5.68 4.55 -19.01
CA TYR A 250 -5.55 5.88 -19.62
C TYR A 250 -4.20 5.98 -20.34
N ASP A 251 -4.16 6.79 -21.39
CA ASP A 251 -2.94 7.11 -22.11
C ASP A 251 -1.99 7.88 -21.19
N GLY A 252 -0.69 7.77 -21.44
CA GLY A 252 0.31 8.54 -20.71
C GLY A 252 0.07 10.05 -20.83
N TYR A 253 0.43 10.78 -19.78
CA TYR A 253 0.26 12.24 -19.76
C TYR A 253 1.55 13.00 -20.07
N ILE A 254 2.67 12.33 -20.26
CA ILE A 254 3.93 12.87 -20.76
C ILE A 254 4.12 12.36 -22.19
N GLU A 255 4.24 13.26 -23.16
CA GLU A 255 4.60 12.91 -24.54
C GLU A 255 6.07 12.50 -24.59
N ASN A 256 6.38 11.39 -25.25
CA ASN A 256 7.75 10.97 -25.54
C ASN A 256 8.05 11.24 -27.02
N LEU A 257 9.02 12.11 -27.31
CA LEU A 257 9.34 12.51 -28.69
C LEU A 257 9.92 11.35 -29.51
N SER A 258 10.58 10.40 -28.87
CA SER A 258 11.06 9.17 -29.50
C SER A 258 9.93 8.16 -29.79
N GLY A 259 8.72 8.44 -29.35
CA GLY A 259 7.50 7.68 -29.63
C GLY A 259 6.68 7.34 -28.40
N GLY A 260 5.37 7.35 -28.57
CA GLY A 260 4.41 6.99 -27.52
C GLY A 260 4.19 8.05 -26.46
N THR A 261 3.66 7.63 -25.32
CA THR A 261 3.41 8.46 -24.13
C THR A 261 3.85 7.72 -22.88
N LEU A 262 4.23 8.46 -21.84
CA LEU A 262 4.76 7.93 -20.58
C LEU A 262 3.82 8.24 -19.42
N ASN A 263 3.97 7.53 -18.29
CA ASN A 263 3.15 7.66 -17.09
C ASN A 263 1.67 7.37 -17.35
N GLY A 264 1.40 6.38 -18.19
CA GLY A 264 0.05 5.89 -18.43
C GLY A 264 -0.36 4.77 -17.50
N LYS A 265 -1.50 4.16 -17.82
CA LYS A 265 -2.03 3.04 -17.05
C LYS A 265 -2.81 2.08 -17.93
N GLU A 266 -2.61 0.80 -17.73
CA GLU A 266 -3.50 -0.23 -18.22
C GLU A 266 -3.49 -1.41 -17.23
N THR A 267 -4.63 -1.63 -16.58
CA THR A 267 -4.82 -2.71 -15.60
C THR A 267 -6.11 -3.45 -15.89
N LEU A 268 -6.02 -4.77 -15.97
CA LEU A 268 -7.16 -5.68 -16.01
C LEU A 268 -7.07 -6.64 -14.83
N ALA A 269 -8.12 -6.71 -13.99
CA ALA A 269 -8.11 -7.59 -12.84
C ALA A 269 -9.45 -8.28 -12.60
N PHE A 270 -9.39 -9.50 -12.08
CA PHE A 270 -10.54 -10.31 -11.72
C PHE A 270 -10.37 -10.94 -10.35
N ARG A 271 -11.50 -11.12 -9.67
CA ARG A 271 -11.59 -11.83 -8.39
C ARG A 271 -12.80 -12.74 -8.38
N THR A 272 -12.61 -13.94 -7.84
CA THR A 272 -13.70 -14.85 -7.50
C THR A 272 -13.60 -15.21 -6.03
N SER A 273 -14.68 -15.04 -5.30
CA SER A 273 -14.81 -15.43 -3.90
C SER A 273 -15.91 -16.47 -3.76
N LEU A 274 -15.60 -17.60 -3.15
CA LEU A 274 -16.54 -18.66 -2.80
C LEU A 274 -16.63 -18.73 -1.29
N ARG A 275 -17.82 -18.76 -0.73
CA ARG A 275 -18.07 -19.07 0.67
C ARG A 275 -18.90 -20.32 0.79
N TYR A 276 -18.36 -21.30 1.48
CA TYR A 276 -19.01 -22.57 1.71
C TYR A 276 -19.22 -22.84 3.21
N MET A 277 -20.50 -22.98 3.60
CA MET A 277 -20.89 -23.39 4.94
C MET A 277 -20.81 -24.91 5.02
N LEU A 278 -19.64 -25.42 5.43
CA LEU A 278 -19.37 -26.86 5.54
C LEU A 278 -20.26 -27.53 6.59
N ALA A 279 -20.46 -26.82 7.71
CA ALA A 279 -21.35 -27.19 8.81
C ALA A 279 -21.82 -25.91 9.51
N GLU A 280 -22.72 -26.02 10.47
CA GLU A 280 -23.25 -24.88 11.22
C GLU A 280 -22.15 -24.02 11.86
N LYS A 281 -21.09 -24.64 12.35
CA LYS A 281 -19.93 -23.99 13.01
C LYS A 281 -18.66 -23.99 12.15
N THR A 282 -18.77 -24.32 10.85
CA THR A 282 -17.59 -24.45 9.98
C THR A 282 -17.82 -23.76 8.65
N ARG A 283 -17.00 -22.75 8.36
CA ARG A 283 -17.04 -21.97 7.14
C ARG A 283 -15.68 -22.01 6.42
N LEU A 284 -15.73 -22.19 5.11
CA LEU A 284 -14.58 -22.06 4.22
C LEU A 284 -14.83 -20.91 3.24
N ASP A 285 -13.95 -19.93 3.22
CA ASP A 285 -13.85 -18.89 2.19
C ASP A 285 -12.67 -19.23 1.28
N VAL A 286 -12.88 -19.25 -0.04
CA VAL A 286 -11.82 -19.42 -1.05
C VAL A 286 -11.86 -18.19 -1.96
N ILE A 287 -10.73 -17.51 -2.09
CA ILE A 287 -10.60 -16.28 -2.86
C ILE A 287 -9.48 -16.49 -3.88
N ALA A 288 -9.79 -16.31 -5.15
CA ALA A 288 -8.83 -16.32 -6.25
C ALA A 288 -8.76 -14.92 -6.88
N ASN A 289 -7.54 -14.41 -7.04
CA ASN A 289 -7.25 -13.13 -7.64
C ASN A 289 -6.36 -13.32 -8.86
N TRP A 290 -6.56 -12.52 -9.89
CA TRP A 290 -5.69 -12.39 -11.05
C TRP A 290 -5.67 -10.94 -11.50
N GLN A 291 -4.51 -10.43 -11.85
CA GLN A 291 -4.31 -9.08 -12.38
C GLN A 291 -3.20 -9.10 -13.43
N GLN A 292 -3.40 -8.32 -14.49
CA GLN A 292 -2.40 -7.96 -15.48
C GLN A 292 -2.29 -6.46 -15.57
N ASP A 293 -1.05 -5.95 -15.61
CA ASP A 293 -0.71 -4.55 -15.80
C ASP A 293 0.19 -4.42 -17.03
N THR A 294 -0.21 -3.57 -17.99
CA THR A 294 0.51 -3.28 -19.23
C THR A 294 0.57 -1.78 -19.51
N PRO A 295 0.97 -0.94 -18.51
CA PRO A 295 1.09 0.49 -18.74
C PRO A 295 2.28 0.82 -19.64
N PRO A 296 2.24 1.95 -20.36
CA PRO A 296 3.43 2.52 -20.99
C PRO A 296 4.45 2.90 -19.93
N GLY A 297 5.69 3.16 -20.36
CA GLY A 297 6.84 3.41 -19.48
C GLY A 297 6.69 4.61 -18.55
N THR A 298 7.55 4.64 -17.55
CA THR A 298 7.70 5.75 -16.63
C THR A 298 8.60 6.83 -17.23
N SER A 299 8.25 8.11 -17.05
CA SER A 299 9.05 9.23 -17.54
C SER A 299 10.18 9.56 -16.57
N PHE A 300 11.26 8.79 -16.60
CA PHE A 300 12.49 9.18 -15.94
C PHE A 300 13.18 10.28 -16.75
N LYS A 301 12.78 11.54 -16.59
CA LYS A 301 13.34 12.63 -17.37
C LYS A 301 14.56 13.23 -16.68
N SER A 302 15.69 13.36 -17.41
CA SER A 302 16.91 13.98 -16.89
C SER A 302 16.66 15.42 -16.41
N GLY A 303 17.13 15.71 -15.20
CA GLY A 303 17.19 17.08 -14.69
C GLY A 303 18.44 17.84 -15.17
N THR A 304 19.42 17.17 -15.74
CA THR A 304 20.69 17.75 -16.18
C THR A 304 20.68 18.05 -17.67
N TYR A 305 20.19 17.12 -18.49
CA TYR A 305 20.21 17.22 -19.94
C TYR A 305 18.81 17.38 -20.51
N ALA A 306 18.61 18.40 -21.32
CA ALA A 306 17.34 18.62 -22.00
C ALA A 306 17.27 17.91 -23.34
N PRO A 307 16.08 17.49 -23.80
CA PRO A 307 15.86 17.11 -25.21
C PRO A 307 16.19 18.26 -26.15
N LEU A 308 16.60 17.95 -27.38
CA LEU A 308 16.88 18.97 -28.38
C LEU A 308 15.69 19.89 -28.64
N GLY A 309 15.83 21.17 -28.32
CA GLY A 309 14.75 22.17 -28.42
C GLY A 309 13.71 22.09 -27.29
N GLY A 310 13.98 21.35 -26.23
CA GLY A 310 13.17 21.18 -25.04
C GLY A 310 13.76 21.84 -23.79
N ASP A 311 13.38 21.30 -22.64
CA ASP A 311 13.78 21.78 -21.32
C ASP A 311 13.98 20.59 -20.37
N THR A 312 14.42 20.86 -19.14
CA THR A 312 14.55 19.89 -18.04
C THR A 312 13.33 19.86 -17.11
N ASP A 313 12.21 20.53 -17.46
CA ASP A 313 10.97 20.48 -16.66
C ASP A 313 10.35 19.08 -16.73
N PRO A 314 10.30 18.32 -15.64
CA PRO A 314 9.77 16.95 -15.65
C PRO A 314 8.29 16.88 -16.03
N THR A 315 7.55 18.00 -15.97
CA THR A 315 6.12 18.05 -16.32
C THR A 315 5.85 18.41 -17.78
N SER A 316 6.90 18.65 -18.57
CA SER A 316 6.83 18.86 -20.02
C SER A 316 6.90 17.50 -20.77
N PHE A 317 7.27 17.50 -22.03
CA PHE A 317 7.55 16.28 -22.78
C PHE A 317 8.89 15.66 -22.39
N ALA A 318 9.06 14.37 -22.67
CA ALA A 318 10.32 13.66 -22.57
C ALA A 318 10.83 13.27 -23.98
N ASP A 319 12.09 12.86 -24.04
CA ASP A 319 12.69 12.26 -25.23
C ASP A 319 13.61 11.14 -24.74
N LEU A 320 13.00 9.99 -24.51
CA LEU A 320 13.68 8.81 -23.95
C LEU A 320 13.97 7.84 -25.07
N ASP A 321 15.19 7.28 -25.05
CA ASP A 321 15.58 6.23 -25.97
C ASP A 321 14.57 5.05 -25.92
N MET A 322 14.56 4.19 -26.92
CA MET A 322 13.63 3.05 -27.06
C MET A 322 12.15 3.39 -27.25
N GLY A 323 11.70 4.62 -27.06
CA GLY A 323 10.39 5.09 -27.46
C GLY A 323 9.22 4.26 -26.91
N GLU A 324 8.45 3.63 -27.80
CA GLU A 324 7.28 2.80 -27.48
C GLU A 324 7.63 1.45 -26.82
N ASP A 325 8.89 1.02 -26.83
CA ASP A 325 9.34 -0.22 -26.21
C ASP A 325 9.50 -0.09 -24.68
N LEU A 326 9.41 1.15 -24.15
CA LEU A 326 9.34 1.39 -22.70
C LEU A 326 8.00 0.95 -22.14
N GLY A 327 7.98 0.27 -21.01
CA GLY A 327 6.74 -0.17 -20.38
C GLY A 327 6.88 -1.34 -19.44
N LEU A 328 5.75 -1.81 -18.96
CA LEU A 328 5.63 -2.93 -18.04
C LEU A 328 4.68 -3.98 -18.61
N ASP A 329 5.07 -5.25 -18.53
CA ASP A 329 4.16 -6.40 -18.62
C ASP A 329 4.27 -7.21 -17.33
N ARG A 330 3.24 -7.14 -16.50
CA ARG A 330 3.20 -7.80 -15.20
C ARG A 330 1.93 -8.60 -15.03
N THR A 331 2.08 -9.84 -14.58
CA THR A 331 0.96 -10.68 -14.16
C THR A 331 1.12 -11.09 -12.70
N VAL A 332 0.08 -10.91 -11.90
CA VAL A 332 0.01 -11.34 -10.50
C VAL A 332 -1.24 -12.21 -10.31
N TRP A 333 -1.10 -13.37 -9.70
CA TRP A 333 -2.25 -14.18 -9.33
C TRP A 333 -2.04 -14.91 -8.00
N GLY A 334 -3.12 -15.29 -7.36
CA GLY A 334 -3.04 -16.02 -6.10
C GLY A 334 -4.38 -16.61 -5.68
N VAL A 335 -4.29 -17.57 -4.77
CA VAL A 335 -5.45 -18.23 -4.16
C VAL A 335 -5.27 -18.26 -2.65
N THR A 336 -6.30 -17.85 -1.93
CA THR A 336 -6.35 -17.86 -0.46
C THR A 336 -7.56 -18.67 0.01
N GLY A 337 -7.32 -19.65 0.86
CA GLY A 337 -8.34 -20.42 1.56
C GLY A 337 -8.35 -20.07 3.05
N ILE A 338 -9.50 -19.66 3.58
CA ILE A 338 -9.69 -19.32 5.00
C ILE A 338 -10.75 -20.26 5.59
N LEU A 339 -10.31 -21.20 6.39
CA LEU A 339 -11.20 -22.08 7.16
C LEU A 339 -11.39 -21.50 8.56
N LYS A 340 -12.65 -21.26 8.95
CA LYS A 340 -13.01 -20.93 10.33
C LYS A 340 -13.88 -22.03 10.92
N HIS A 341 -13.51 -22.50 12.12
CA HIS A 341 -14.25 -23.52 12.84
C HIS A 341 -14.40 -23.13 14.30
N SER A 342 -15.64 -23.03 14.80
CA SER A 342 -15.90 -22.78 16.21
C SER A 342 -16.11 -24.11 16.93
N PHE A 343 -15.21 -24.46 17.84
CA PHE A 343 -15.33 -25.65 18.68
C PHE A 343 -16.48 -25.52 19.68
N ASN A 344 -16.55 -24.34 20.29
CA ASN A 344 -17.59 -23.93 21.22
C ASN A 344 -17.69 -22.39 21.22
N ASP A 345 -18.39 -21.81 22.17
CA ASP A 345 -18.60 -20.36 22.23
C ASP A 345 -17.34 -19.59 22.69
N THR A 346 -16.32 -20.28 23.16
CA THR A 346 -15.08 -19.71 23.71
C THR A 346 -13.87 -19.87 22.78
N TRP A 347 -13.82 -20.97 22.03
CA TRP A 347 -12.68 -21.33 21.19
C TRP A 347 -13.06 -21.45 19.73
N ASP A 348 -12.29 -20.82 18.88
CA ASP A 348 -12.33 -21.02 17.45
C ASP A 348 -10.94 -21.23 16.85
N LEU A 349 -10.90 -21.90 15.70
CA LEU A 349 -9.73 -22.06 14.84
C LEU A 349 -9.93 -21.25 13.57
N THR A 350 -8.93 -20.47 13.21
CA THR A 350 -8.77 -19.93 11.86
C THR A 350 -7.54 -20.55 11.22
N SER A 351 -7.72 -21.19 10.07
CA SER A 351 -6.61 -21.70 9.25
C SER A 351 -6.61 -20.93 7.93
N THR A 352 -5.49 -20.29 7.61
CA THR A 352 -5.31 -19.52 6.36
C THR A 352 -4.20 -20.16 5.55
N THR A 353 -4.53 -20.64 4.34
CA THR A 353 -3.59 -21.20 3.37
C THR A 353 -3.57 -20.29 2.16
N ALA A 354 -2.40 -19.89 1.70
CA ALA A 354 -2.30 -19.02 0.53
C ALA A 354 -1.13 -19.41 -0.36
N TYR A 355 -1.34 -19.24 -1.66
CA TYR A 355 -0.30 -19.26 -2.68
C TYR A 355 -0.44 -18.03 -3.56
N ARG A 356 0.68 -17.42 -3.92
CA ARG A 356 0.77 -16.27 -4.82
C ARG A 356 1.97 -16.41 -5.72
N ARG A 357 1.83 -15.90 -6.96
CA ARG A 357 2.91 -15.80 -7.92
C ARG A 357 2.80 -14.49 -8.70
N PHE A 358 3.94 -13.93 -9.06
CA PHE A 358 4.07 -12.85 -10.02
C PHE A 358 5.14 -13.16 -11.06
N ASP A 359 4.94 -12.63 -12.25
CA ASP A 359 5.91 -12.54 -13.34
C ASP A 359 5.84 -11.10 -13.88
N SER A 360 6.98 -10.45 -14.07
CA SER A 360 7.09 -9.04 -14.43
C SER A 360 8.28 -8.81 -15.34
N ASP A 361 8.09 -8.00 -16.38
CA ASP A 361 9.12 -7.50 -17.28
C ASP A 361 8.89 -5.99 -17.45
N GLU A 362 9.81 -5.16 -16.99
CA GLU A 362 9.74 -3.71 -17.03
C GLU A 362 10.95 -3.15 -17.76
N ALA A 363 10.69 -2.37 -18.81
CA ALA A 363 11.70 -1.67 -19.59
C ALA A 363 11.66 -0.19 -19.24
N PHE A 364 12.80 0.40 -18.87
CA PHE A 364 12.93 1.80 -18.54
C PHE A 364 14.28 2.38 -18.94
N ASP A 365 14.30 3.67 -19.23
CA ASP A 365 15.46 4.46 -19.52
C ASP A 365 15.92 5.16 -18.23
N ALA A 366 17.09 4.82 -17.72
CA ALA A 366 17.59 5.32 -16.44
C ALA A 366 18.38 6.61 -16.56
N ASP A 367 18.88 6.98 -17.73
CA ASP A 367 19.57 8.25 -17.95
C ASP A 367 18.61 9.42 -18.28
N GLY A 368 17.38 9.10 -18.69
CA GLY A 368 16.33 10.09 -18.93
C GLY A 368 16.57 10.99 -20.12
N THR A 369 17.31 10.54 -21.12
CA THR A 369 17.68 11.29 -22.33
C THR A 369 17.40 10.53 -23.61
N ALA A 370 17.58 11.19 -24.77
CA ALA A 370 17.50 10.56 -26.07
C ALA A 370 18.78 9.80 -26.46
N ALA A 371 19.84 9.88 -25.67
CA ALA A 371 21.08 9.16 -25.93
C ALA A 371 20.99 7.71 -25.40
N PRO A 372 21.43 6.71 -26.14
CA PRO A 372 21.35 5.32 -25.68
C PRO A 372 22.46 5.00 -24.65
N VAL A 373 22.38 5.60 -23.47
CA VAL A 373 23.39 5.47 -22.43
C VAL A 373 23.09 4.32 -21.49
N LEU A 374 21.90 4.34 -20.84
CA LEU A 374 21.52 3.40 -19.79
C LEU A 374 20.09 2.92 -19.97
N PHE A 375 19.89 1.90 -20.77
CA PHE A 375 18.60 1.26 -20.94
C PHE A 375 18.54 -0.04 -20.13
N PHE A 376 17.58 -0.10 -19.23
CA PHE A 376 17.37 -1.25 -18.35
C PHE A 376 16.11 -2.03 -18.68
N HIS A 377 16.22 -3.35 -18.57
CA HIS A 377 15.09 -4.22 -18.31
C HIS A 377 15.18 -4.77 -16.88
N GLU A 378 14.05 -4.94 -16.25
CA GLU A 378 13.95 -5.68 -15.02
C GLU A 378 12.97 -6.84 -15.20
N ILE A 379 13.50 -8.05 -15.22
CA ILE A 379 12.73 -9.29 -15.38
C ILE A 379 12.66 -9.99 -14.02
N SER A 380 11.53 -9.88 -13.36
CA SER A 380 11.33 -10.40 -12.00
C SER A 380 10.27 -11.48 -11.94
N LYS A 381 10.53 -12.50 -11.14
CA LYS A 381 9.61 -13.61 -10.87
C LYS A 381 9.64 -13.94 -9.41
N GLY A 382 8.49 -14.35 -8.86
CA GLY A 382 8.45 -14.80 -7.50
C GLY A 382 7.19 -15.58 -7.19
N GLU A 383 7.35 -16.51 -6.26
CA GLU A 383 6.23 -17.28 -5.72
C GLU A 383 6.34 -17.36 -4.21
N GLN A 384 5.21 -17.38 -3.54
CA GLN A 384 5.12 -17.56 -2.11
C GLN A 384 4.02 -18.55 -1.73
N PHE A 385 4.28 -19.29 -0.68
CA PHE A 385 3.31 -20.14 -0.01
C PHE A 385 3.28 -19.78 1.48
N SER A 386 2.10 -19.70 2.07
CA SER A 386 1.95 -19.51 3.51
C SER A 386 0.84 -20.37 4.11
N GLN A 387 1.06 -20.81 5.36
CA GLN A 387 0.08 -21.53 6.14
C GLN A 387 0.08 -20.98 7.57
N GLU A 388 -1.02 -20.37 7.99
CA GLU A 388 -1.24 -19.92 9.36
C GLU A 388 -2.31 -20.77 10.04
N PHE A 389 -2.06 -21.20 11.27
CA PHE A 389 -3.06 -21.75 12.19
C PHE A 389 -3.16 -20.84 13.39
N ARG A 390 -4.36 -20.40 13.74
CA ARG A 390 -4.61 -19.53 14.87
C ARG A 390 -5.79 -20.04 15.68
N PHE A 391 -5.54 -20.33 16.96
CA PHE A 391 -6.54 -20.68 17.94
C PHE A 391 -6.91 -19.43 18.72
N ASN A 392 -8.11 -18.92 18.50
CA ASN A 392 -8.64 -17.76 19.19
C ASN A 392 -9.39 -18.22 20.44
N PHE A 393 -9.26 -17.44 21.49
CA PHE A 393 -9.92 -17.63 22.77
C PHE A 393 -10.63 -16.34 23.18
N ASP A 394 -11.92 -16.42 23.48
CA ASP A 394 -12.70 -15.37 24.07
C ASP A 394 -13.76 -16.00 24.98
N ASN A 395 -13.71 -15.68 26.26
CA ASN A 395 -14.67 -16.19 27.22
C ASN A 395 -15.77 -15.19 27.59
N ASP A 396 -15.90 -14.10 26.80
CA ASP A 396 -16.83 -13.00 27.08
C ASP A 396 -16.68 -12.35 28.48
N ASP A 397 -15.53 -12.59 29.17
CA ASP A 397 -15.23 -12.08 30.49
C ASP A 397 -14.00 -11.16 30.43
N ARG A 398 -12.91 -11.54 31.06
CA ARG A 398 -11.70 -10.70 31.25
C ARG A 398 -10.52 -11.09 30.38
N PHE A 399 -10.53 -12.25 29.84
CA PHE A 399 -9.39 -12.81 29.13
C PHE A 399 -9.78 -13.21 27.71
N LYS A 400 -9.11 -12.62 26.73
CA LYS A 400 -9.26 -12.92 25.32
C LYS A 400 -7.92 -12.85 24.61
N GLY A 401 -7.78 -13.56 23.51
CA GLY A 401 -6.54 -13.58 22.75
C GLY A 401 -6.45 -14.72 21.78
N PHE A 402 -5.23 -14.99 21.36
CA PHE A 402 -4.96 -16.12 20.47
C PHE A 402 -3.53 -16.64 20.63
N LEU A 403 -3.34 -17.89 20.22
CA LEU A 403 -2.06 -18.54 19.97
C LEU A 403 -2.04 -19.00 18.53
N GLY A 404 -0.93 -18.79 17.83
CA GLY A 404 -0.81 -19.20 16.44
C GLY A 404 0.58 -19.68 16.07
N THR A 405 0.65 -20.31 14.91
CA THR A 405 1.87 -20.67 14.21
C THR A 405 1.71 -20.37 12.74
N ASN A 406 2.79 -19.98 12.09
CA ASN A 406 2.81 -19.72 10.67
C ASN A 406 4.03 -20.40 10.06
N PHE A 407 3.87 -20.91 8.86
CA PHE A 407 4.92 -21.37 7.97
C PHE A 407 4.86 -20.55 6.70
N PHE A 408 6.02 -20.13 6.23
CA PHE A 408 6.16 -19.31 5.05
C PHE A 408 7.32 -19.83 4.19
N TYR A 409 7.10 -19.86 2.89
CA TYR A 409 8.09 -20.16 1.88
C TYR A 409 7.99 -19.13 0.76
N GLU A 410 9.12 -18.70 0.28
CA GLU A 410 9.24 -17.77 -0.84
C GLU A 410 10.46 -18.11 -1.67
N ASP A 411 10.31 -18.03 -2.99
CA ASP A 411 11.39 -18.09 -3.96
C ASP A 411 11.19 -16.99 -5.00
N GLY A 412 12.26 -16.31 -5.38
CA GLY A 412 12.22 -15.23 -6.36
C GLY A 412 13.54 -14.96 -7.03
N SER A 413 13.44 -14.32 -8.18
CA SER A 413 14.60 -13.84 -8.93
C SER A 413 14.30 -12.49 -9.58
N GLN A 414 15.35 -11.70 -9.73
CA GLN A 414 15.35 -10.42 -10.41
C GLN A 414 16.54 -10.37 -11.33
N ARG A 415 16.33 -10.49 -12.63
CA ARG A 415 17.35 -10.34 -13.65
C ARG A 415 17.26 -8.93 -14.22
N VAL A 416 18.40 -8.24 -14.29
CA VAL A 416 18.50 -6.87 -14.76
C VAL A 416 19.47 -6.78 -15.93
N PRO A 417 18.98 -6.98 -17.17
CA PRO A 417 19.70 -6.63 -18.37
C PRO A 417 19.91 -5.12 -18.49
N LEU A 418 21.11 -4.72 -18.84
CA LEU A 418 21.47 -3.34 -19.15
C LEU A 418 22.04 -3.30 -20.56
N VAL A 419 21.54 -2.41 -21.39
CA VAL A 419 22.10 -2.10 -22.71
C VAL A 419 22.74 -0.73 -22.67
N THR A 420 24.00 -0.65 -23.06
CA THR A 420 24.82 0.57 -22.98
C THR A 420 25.53 0.81 -24.30
N ASN A 421 25.42 2.01 -24.83
CA ASN A 421 26.38 2.47 -25.84
C ASN A 421 27.66 2.90 -25.15
N GLU A 422 28.75 2.12 -25.32
CA GLU A 422 30.00 2.35 -24.63
C GLU A 422 30.63 3.73 -24.92
N GLY A 423 30.42 4.25 -26.13
CA GLY A 423 30.91 5.59 -26.48
C GLY A 423 30.17 6.68 -25.74
N SER A 424 28.83 6.60 -25.70
CA SER A 424 27.98 7.57 -25.00
C SER A 424 28.23 7.51 -23.50
N TYR A 425 28.37 6.31 -22.95
CA TYR A 425 28.65 6.13 -21.53
C TYR A 425 30.03 6.69 -21.14
N LEU A 426 31.10 6.47 -21.97
CA LEU A 426 32.41 7.07 -21.72
C LEU A 426 32.36 8.60 -21.72
N VAL A 427 31.55 9.20 -22.62
CA VAL A 427 31.41 10.67 -22.66
C VAL A 427 30.74 11.16 -21.39
N LEU A 428 29.70 10.48 -20.90
CA LEU A 428 29.05 10.78 -19.64
C LEU A 428 30.01 10.70 -18.45
N LEU A 429 30.80 9.63 -18.34
CA LEU A 429 31.83 9.48 -17.30
C LEU A 429 32.86 10.62 -17.34
N LEU A 430 33.32 11.01 -18.53
CA LEU A 430 34.28 12.11 -18.67
C LEU A 430 33.67 13.47 -18.33
N ASP A 431 32.38 13.69 -18.64
CA ASP A 431 31.67 14.90 -18.27
C ASP A 431 31.56 15.02 -16.75
N ASN A 432 31.17 13.94 -16.06
CA ASN A 432 31.11 13.88 -14.60
C ASN A 432 32.46 14.13 -13.94
N LEU A 433 33.55 13.49 -14.46
CA LEU A 433 34.88 13.60 -13.88
C LEU A 433 35.53 14.96 -14.08
N TYR A 434 35.27 15.63 -15.20
CA TYR A 434 35.97 16.84 -15.60
C TYR A 434 35.11 18.09 -15.73
N GLY A 435 33.76 17.96 -15.55
CA GLY A 435 32.83 19.08 -15.70
C GLY A 435 32.84 19.69 -17.10
N THR A 436 33.10 18.88 -18.10
CA THR A 436 33.22 19.35 -19.50
C THR A 436 31.83 19.32 -20.18
N ASN A 437 30.92 20.19 -19.78
CA ASN A 437 29.65 20.40 -20.49
C ASN A 437 29.89 20.87 -21.95
N ASN A 438 30.21 19.95 -22.85
CA ASN A 438 30.65 20.27 -24.20
C ASN A 438 29.54 20.67 -25.17
N LEU A 439 28.27 20.47 -24.83
CA LEU A 439 27.14 20.79 -25.70
C LEU A 439 26.07 21.58 -24.96
N LEU A 440 26.19 22.91 -25.05
CA LEU A 440 25.18 23.83 -24.55
C LEU A 440 24.35 24.34 -25.72
N VAL A 441 23.05 24.09 -25.75
CA VAL A 441 22.09 24.76 -26.64
C VAL A 441 21.29 25.74 -25.81
N ASP A 442 21.41 27.02 -26.13
CA ASP A 442 20.79 28.14 -25.38
C ASP A 442 21.14 28.13 -23.86
N GLY A 443 22.29 27.59 -23.48
CA GLY A 443 22.78 27.54 -22.12
C GLY A 443 22.33 26.30 -21.30
N VAL A 444 21.63 25.38 -21.92
CA VAL A 444 21.19 24.11 -21.32
C VAL A 444 22.03 22.98 -21.90
N PRO A 445 22.62 22.10 -21.05
CA PRO A 445 23.30 20.90 -21.52
C PRO A 445 22.32 20.03 -22.32
N VAL A 446 22.76 19.51 -23.47
CA VAL A 446 21.98 18.66 -24.36
C VAL A 446 22.82 17.42 -24.70
N ILE A 447 22.29 16.24 -24.46
CA ILE A 447 22.79 15.02 -25.08
C ILE A 447 22.08 14.83 -26.41
N TYR A 448 22.85 14.77 -27.49
CA TYR A 448 22.32 14.59 -28.84
C TYR A 448 22.14 13.11 -29.17
N GLU A 449 21.14 12.80 -30.03
CA GLU A 449 21.05 11.56 -30.79
C GLU A 449 22.37 11.20 -31.52
N ASN A 450 23.27 12.16 -31.65
CA ASN A 450 24.56 12.07 -32.32
C ASN A 450 25.74 11.86 -31.37
N TYR A 451 25.52 11.61 -30.07
CA TYR A 451 26.60 11.19 -29.18
C TYR A 451 27.35 9.91 -29.62
N PRO A 452 26.71 8.97 -30.36
CA PRO A 452 27.47 7.90 -31.01
C PRO A 452 28.65 8.38 -31.85
N TYR A 453 28.53 9.58 -32.42
CA TYR A 453 29.65 10.18 -33.18
C TYR A 453 30.82 10.65 -32.32
N LEU A 454 30.58 11.11 -31.10
CA LEU A 454 31.65 11.40 -30.15
C LEU A 454 32.31 10.11 -29.68
N GLY A 455 31.54 9.05 -29.46
CA GLY A 455 32.04 7.72 -29.23
C GLY A 455 32.91 7.22 -30.37
N ASP A 456 32.49 7.45 -31.63
CA ASP A 456 33.27 7.14 -32.83
C ASP A 456 34.57 7.99 -32.92
N ASP A 457 34.49 9.26 -32.51
CA ASP A 457 35.67 10.16 -32.44
C ASP A 457 36.61 9.71 -31.35
N TYR A 458 36.12 9.31 -30.17
CA TYR A 458 36.96 8.72 -29.12
C TYR A 458 37.48 7.34 -29.52
N ALA A 459 36.73 6.52 -30.21
CA ALA A 459 37.17 5.25 -30.76
C ALA A 459 38.31 5.49 -31.77
N GLN A 460 38.20 6.53 -32.60
CA GLN A 460 39.28 6.93 -33.52
C GLN A 460 40.49 7.45 -32.78
N LEU A 461 40.32 8.19 -31.69
CA LEU A 461 41.42 8.69 -30.87
C LEU A 461 42.12 7.59 -30.08
N THR A 462 41.41 6.59 -29.56
CA THR A 462 41.95 5.49 -28.77
C THR A 462 42.36 4.29 -29.62
N GLY A 463 41.80 4.21 -30.82
CA GLY A 463 41.97 3.04 -31.71
C GLY A 463 41.13 1.84 -31.28
N LEU A 464 40.19 2.00 -30.34
CA LEU A 464 39.27 0.97 -29.85
C LEU A 464 37.89 1.15 -30.48
N PRO A 465 37.31 0.10 -31.06
CA PRO A 465 35.96 0.13 -31.59
C PRO A 465 34.96 -0.10 -30.45
N PHE A 466 34.46 0.97 -29.82
CA PHE A 466 33.44 0.86 -28.77
C PHE A 466 32.18 0.18 -29.27
N ASN A 467 31.55 -0.61 -28.39
CA ASN A 467 30.36 -1.34 -28.72
C ASN A 467 29.14 -0.40 -28.63
N PRO A 468 28.37 -0.19 -29.70
CA PRO A 468 27.19 0.69 -29.67
C PRO A 468 26.01 0.11 -28.92
N ALA A 469 26.02 -1.18 -28.60
CA ALA A 469 24.94 -1.86 -27.87
C ALA A 469 25.53 -2.99 -27.01
N ASN A 470 26.38 -2.63 -26.06
CA ASN A 470 26.92 -3.60 -25.11
C ASN A 470 25.81 -4.05 -24.16
N THR A 471 25.60 -5.35 -24.03
CA THR A 471 24.57 -5.92 -23.17
C THR A 471 25.20 -6.71 -22.04
N GLU A 472 24.87 -6.33 -20.82
CA GLU A 472 25.26 -7.02 -19.60
C GLU A 472 24.01 -7.35 -18.78
N ALA A 473 24.07 -8.35 -17.93
CA ALA A 473 22.98 -8.66 -17.03
C ALA A 473 23.50 -9.31 -15.75
N TYR A 474 22.94 -8.91 -14.64
CA TYR A 474 23.04 -9.67 -13.40
C TYR A 474 21.70 -10.27 -13.00
N THR A 475 21.72 -11.24 -12.12
CA THR A 475 20.51 -11.85 -11.54
C THR A 475 20.68 -12.03 -10.04
N ASN A 476 19.79 -11.41 -9.28
CA ASN A 476 19.59 -11.67 -7.86
C ASN A 476 18.62 -12.82 -7.66
N TYR A 477 18.89 -13.70 -6.70
CA TYR A 477 18.04 -14.80 -6.29
C TYR A 477 17.82 -14.73 -4.80
N GLY A 478 16.56 -14.89 -4.36
CA GLY A 478 16.19 -14.94 -2.95
C GLY A 478 15.29 -16.13 -2.67
N GLU A 479 15.68 -16.99 -1.75
CA GLU A 479 14.88 -18.08 -1.24
C GLU A 479 14.80 -17.96 0.28
N ASN A 480 13.58 -18.06 0.85
CA ASN A 480 13.37 -17.84 2.25
C ASN A 480 12.34 -18.83 2.83
N TYR A 481 12.75 -19.53 3.89
CA TYR A 481 11.87 -20.32 4.73
C TYR A 481 11.72 -19.64 6.07
N ALA A 482 10.48 -19.48 6.56
CA ALA A 482 10.26 -18.97 7.90
C ALA A 482 9.21 -19.81 8.64
N ALA A 483 9.42 -19.96 9.94
CA ALA A 483 8.48 -20.60 10.85
C ALA A 483 8.32 -19.72 12.10
N ASP A 484 7.07 -19.46 12.45
CA ASP A 484 6.73 -18.58 13.57
C ASP A 484 5.86 -19.29 14.60
N ILE A 485 6.07 -18.93 15.86
CA ILE A 485 5.09 -19.11 16.92
C ILE A 485 4.77 -17.75 17.52
N PHE A 486 3.49 -17.45 17.69
CA PHE A 486 3.05 -16.15 18.18
C PHE A 486 1.82 -16.23 19.05
N ALA A 487 1.70 -15.28 19.98
CA ALA A 487 0.57 -15.17 20.88
C ALA A 487 0.28 -13.69 21.15
N ASP A 488 -0.99 -13.35 21.34
CA ASP A 488 -1.43 -12.03 21.73
C ASP A 488 -2.65 -12.16 22.64
N PHE A 489 -2.50 -11.74 23.89
CA PHE A 489 -3.52 -11.87 24.91
C PHE A 489 -3.82 -10.54 25.58
N THR A 490 -5.10 -10.26 25.73
CA THR A 490 -5.62 -9.13 26.50
C THR A 490 -6.26 -9.63 27.79
N TYR A 491 -5.92 -8.98 28.90
CA TYR A 491 -6.57 -9.18 30.18
C TYR A 491 -7.21 -7.87 30.66
N ASP A 492 -8.51 -7.87 30.83
CA ASP A 492 -9.28 -6.76 31.34
C ASP A 492 -9.32 -6.81 32.87
N PHE A 493 -8.46 -6.02 33.55
CA PHE A 493 -8.40 -5.92 35.01
C PHE A 493 -9.71 -5.37 35.57
N THR A 494 -10.32 -4.46 34.85
CA THR A 494 -11.64 -3.86 35.15
C THR A 494 -12.39 -3.66 33.84
N GLU A 495 -13.66 -3.32 33.88
CA GLU A 495 -14.45 -2.91 32.71
C GLU A 495 -13.85 -1.73 31.92
N LYS A 496 -12.95 -0.96 32.59
CA LYS A 496 -12.31 0.22 32.02
C LYS A 496 -10.86 0.07 31.65
N PHE A 497 -10.15 -0.85 32.27
CA PHE A 497 -8.69 -0.99 32.11
C PHE A 497 -8.29 -2.39 31.69
N GLY A 498 -7.68 -2.47 30.52
CA GLY A 498 -7.14 -3.70 29.96
C GLY A 498 -5.67 -3.56 29.58
N VAL A 499 -4.96 -4.67 29.60
CA VAL A 499 -3.55 -4.78 29.17
C VAL A 499 -3.42 -5.91 28.17
N THR A 500 -2.70 -5.64 27.09
CA THR A 500 -2.41 -6.62 26.02
C THR A 500 -0.92 -6.90 26.00
N LEU A 501 -0.55 -8.18 25.97
CA LEU A 501 0.81 -8.66 25.76
C LEU A 501 0.84 -9.51 24.50
N GLY A 502 1.68 -9.13 23.54
CA GLY A 502 1.93 -9.86 22.31
C GLY A 502 3.41 -10.26 22.22
N LEU A 503 3.66 -11.49 21.77
CA LEU A 503 5.00 -12.02 21.55
C LEU A 503 5.01 -12.86 20.27
N ARG A 504 6.13 -12.80 19.53
CA ARG A 504 6.40 -13.66 18.38
C ARG A 504 7.87 -14.06 18.38
N ALA A 505 8.12 -15.33 18.12
CA ALA A 505 9.44 -15.86 17.81
C ALA A 505 9.42 -16.39 16.37
N THR A 506 10.45 -16.06 15.62
CA THR A 506 10.59 -16.40 14.21
C THR A 506 11.94 -17.06 13.96
N TYR A 507 11.93 -18.23 13.34
CA TYR A 507 13.10 -18.84 12.73
C TYR A 507 13.04 -18.57 11.22
N GLU A 508 14.15 -18.11 10.66
CA GLU A 508 14.31 -17.81 9.24
C GLU A 508 15.56 -18.51 8.72
N ASP A 509 15.44 -19.10 7.53
CA ASP A 509 16.55 -19.65 6.76
C ASP A 509 16.56 -18.98 5.38
N ILE A 510 17.55 -18.14 5.15
CA ILE A 510 17.62 -17.26 3.99
C ILE A 510 18.78 -17.70 3.11
N THR A 511 18.48 -17.98 1.85
CA THR A 511 19.48 -18.23 0.81
C THR A 511 19.42 -17.12 -0.21
N VAL A 512 20.52 -16.44 -0.42
CA VAL A 512 20.70 -15.47 -1.50
C VAL A 512 21.61 -16.01 -2.58
N GLY A 513 21.41 -15.55 -3.81
CA GLY A 513 22.27 -15.86 -4.93
C GLY A 513 22.50 -14.64 -5.79
N TYR A 514 23.67 -14.61 -6.43
CA TYR A 514 24.04 -13.59 -7.39
C TYR A 514 24.73 -14.23 -8.59
N LYS A 515 24.42 -13.76 -9.79
CA LYS A 515 25.05 -14.23 -11.01
C LYS A 515 25.12 -13.08 -11.99
N VAL A 516 26.28 -12.89 -12.61
CA VAL A 516 26.46 -12.06 -13.80
C VAL A 516 26.54 -12.99 -15.01
N ASP A 517 25.76 -12.70 -16.04
CA ASP A 517 25.75 -13.49 -17.26
C ASP A 517 27.09 -13.31 -18.00
N ASP A 518 27.52 -14.34 -18.72
CA ASP A 518 28.72 -14.23 -19.57
C ASP A 518 28.47 -13.17 -20.67
N ALA A 519 29.45 -12.30 -20.89
CA ALA A 519 29.38 -11.28 -21.92
C ALA A 519 29.19 -11.91 -23.31
N GLU A 520 28.12 -11.54 -24.01
CA GLU A 520 27.83 -12.01 -25.38
C GLU A 520 28.72 -11.32 -26.42
N THR A 521 29.14 -10.10 -26.10
CA THR A 521 29.96 -9.26 -26.98
C THR A 521 31.21 -8.77 -26.22
N THR A 522 32.21 -8.32 -26.95
CA THR A 522 33.43 -7.76 -26.33
C THR A 522 33.17 -6.35 -25.84
N SER A 523 33.37 -6.10 -24.55
CA SER A 523 33.38 -4.76 -23.97
C SER A 523 34.77 -4.13 -24.18
N TYR A 524 34.86 -3.13 -25.01
CA TYR A 524 36.12 -2.36 -25.21
C TYR A 524 36.26 -1.28 -24.13
N LEU A 525 35.15 -0.75 -23.63
CA LEU A 525 35.18 0.15 -22.50
C LEU A 525 35.60 -0.59 -21.24
N GLY A 526 35.10 -1.80 -21.00
CA GLY A 526 35.56 -2.66 -19.91
C GLY A 526 37.03 -2.99 -19.98
N MET A 527 37.61 -3.17 -21.19
CA MET A 527 39.04 -3.29 -21.35
C MET A 527 39.81 -2.01 -20.95
N LEU A 528 39.24 -0.85 -21.27
CA LEU A 528 39.85 0.45 -20.94
C LEU A 528 39.83 0.72 -19.44
N LEU A 529 38.72 0.42 -18.80
CA LEU A 529 38.46 0.62 -17.36
C LEU A 529 39.06 -0.50 -16.49
N GLY A 530 39.44 -1.62 -17.10
CA GLY A 530 39.99 -2.80 -16.39
C GLY A 530 38.91 -3.73 -15.81
N THR A 531 37.64 -3.58 -16.21
CA THR A 531 36.49 -4.37 -15.76
C THR A 531 36.18 -5.56 -16.67
N PHE A 532 36.87 -5.68 -17.84
CA PHE A 532 36.63 -6.77 -18.80
C PHE A 532 36.46 -8.15 -18.12
N PRO A 533 35.55 -9.03 -18.52
CA PRO A 533 34.83 -9.03 -19.80
C PRO A 533 33.64 -8.07 -19.89
N ASN A 534 33.18 -7.55 -18.78
CA ASN A 534 32.03 -6.64 -18.68
C ASN A 534 32.49 -5.19 -18.66
N ASN A 535 31.49 -4.30 -18.69
CA ASN A 535 31.63 -2.86 -18.66
C ASN A 535 31.38 -2.33 -17.25
N LEU A 536 30.21 -2.68 -16.72
CA LEU A 536 29.66 -2.13 -15.48
C LEU A 536 29.55 -3.16 -14.35
N TYR A 537 29.37 -4.44 -14.65
CA TYR A 537 29.17 -5.46 -13.62
C TYR A 537 30.43 -6.33 -13.46
N ALA A 538 30.85 -6.56 -12.24
CA ALA A 538 31.94 -7.49 -11.94
C ALA A 538 31.53 -8.93 -12.29
N SER A 539 32.36 -9.62 -13.09
CA SER A 539 32.05 -10.95 -13.60
C SER A 539 32.06 -12.02 -12.50
N THR A 540 31.08 -12.91 -12.54
CA THR A 540 31.06 -14.14 -11.73
C THR A 540 31.57 -15.36 -12.51
N GLY A 541 32.09 -15.17 -13.74
CA GLY A 541 32.46 -16.25 -14.65
C GLY A 541 31.26 -17.10 -15.08
N GLY A 542 30.05 -16.52 -15.13
CA GLY A 542 28.79 -17.21 -15.44
C GLY A 542 28.28 -18.15 -14.34
N GLU A 543 29.00 -18.28 -13.24
CA GLU A 543 28.59 -19.10 -12.11
C GLU A 543 27.63 -18.36 -11.17
N LYS A 544 26.64 -19.10 -10.60
CA LYS A 544 25.77 -18.56 -9.56
C LYS A 544 26.47 -18.69 -8.21
N LEU A 545 26.86 -17.55 -7.64
CA LEU A 545 27.30 -17.47 -6.25
C LEU A 545 26.09 -17.65 -5.33
N THR A 546 26.28 -18.29 -4.17
CA THR A 546 25.22 -18.50 -3.19
C THR A 546 25.74 -18.37 -1.77
N ARG A 547 24.90 -17.83 -0.89
CA ARG A 547 25.14 -17.79 0.55
C ARG A 547 23.85 -18.10 1.28
N ASN A 548 23.96 -18.96 2.33
CA ASN A 548 22.84 -19.30 3.20
C ASN A 548 23.16 -18.92 4.64
N GLU A 549 22.20 -18.34 5.33
CA GLU A 549 22.29 -18.00 6.75
C GLU A 549 20.94 -18.25 7.44
N SER A 550 21.01 -18.63 8.72
CA SER A 550 19.80 -18.87 9.53
C SER A 550 19.77 -17.93 10.71
N PHE A 551 18.59 -17.38 10.98
CA PHE A 551 18.39 -16.42 12.06
C PHE A 551 17.25 -16.84 12.98
N LEU A 552 17.41 -16.54 14.27
CA LEU A 552 16.34 -16.66 15.27
C LEU A 552 16.09 -15.30 15.88
N SER A 553 14.87 -14.84 15.80
CA SER A 553 14.49 -13.51 16.26
C SER A 553 13.24 -13.52 17.13
N ALA A 554 13.05 -12.45 17.90
CA ALA A 554 11.86 -12.23 18.67
C ALA A 554 11.45 -10.75 18.68
N VAL A 555 10.13 -10.56 18.54
CA VAL A 555 9.49 -9.24 18.68
C VAL A 555 8.36 -9.33 19.70
N GLY A 556 8.01 -8.18 20.28
CA GLY A 556 6.98 -8.11 21.30
C GLY A 556 6.31 -6.76 21.37
N ARG A 557 5.12 -6.75 21.98
CA ARG A 557 4.40 -5.51 22.30
C ARG A 557 3.75 -5.61 23.68
N LEU A 558 3.67 -4.48 24.34
CA LEU A 558 2.90 -4.29 25.57
C LEU A 558 2.02 -3.06 25.39
N ALA A 559 0.72 -3.26 25.44
CA ALA A 559 -0.23 -2.18 25.28
C ALA A 559 -1.21 -2.14 26.45
N ALA A 560 -1.65 -0.94 26.80
CA ALA A 560 -2.67 -0.73 27.81
C ALA A 560 -3.75 0.18 27.25
N ASN A 561 -5.01 -0.11 27.52
CA ASN A 561 -6.14 0.73 27.18
C ASN A 561 -6.94 1.12 28.41
N TYR A 562 -7.42 2.35 28.41
CA TYR A 562 -8.26 2.87 29.49
C TYR A 562 -9.48 3.59 28.95
N LYS A 563 -10.67 3.07 29.26
CA LYS A 563 -11.95 3.67 28.93
C LYS A 563 -12.27 4.78 29.93
N VAL A 564 -11.90 6.01 29.59
CA VAL A 564 -12.20 7.20 30.39
C VAL A 564 -13.72 7.34 30.55
N SER A 565 -14.45 7.10 29.45
CA SER A 565 -15.92 7.05 29.40
C SER A 565 -16.36 6.11 28.27
N ASN A 566 -17.66 5.95 28.07
CA ASN A 566 -18.20 5.19 26.92
C ASN A 566 -17.89 5.85 25.57
N HIS A 567 -17.37 7.07 25.56
CA HIS A 567 -17.09 7.87 24.36
C HIS A 567 -15.61 8.20 24.19
N ILE A 568 -14.75 7.86 25.14
CA ILE A 568 -13.32 8.18 25.11
C ILE A 568 -12.54 6.97 25.61
N THR A 569 -11.66 6.48 24.79
CA THR A 569 -10.64 5.49 25.13
C THR A 569 -9.26 6.10 24.91
N THR A 570 -8.38 5.95 25.89
CA THR A 570 -6.96 6.28 25.76
C THR A 570 -6.15 5.00 25.76
N PHE A 571 -5.00 5.02 25.12
CA PHE A 571 -4.09 3.87 25.11
C PHE A 571 -2.63 4.32 25.16
N ALA A 572 -1.79 3.39 25.61
CA ALA A 572 -0.35 3.46 25.46
C ALA A 572 0.17 2.13 24.95
N ASN A 573 1.19 2.17 24.10
CA ASN A 573 1.77 0.99 23.47
C ASN A 573 3.30 1.13 23.42
N VAL A 574 4.00 0.07 23.76
CA VAL A 574 5.44 -0.09 23.52
C VAL A 574 5.61 -1.35 22.68
N ALA A 575 6.30 -1.23 21.55
CA ALA A 575 6.49 -2.33 20.63
C ALA A 575 7.90 -2.34 20.05
N LYS A 576 8.44 -3.55 19.84
CA LYS A 576 9.68 -3.78 19.09
C LYS A 576 9.33 -4.22 17.68
N GLY A 577 9.80 -3.49 16.68
CA GLY A 577 9.80 -3.87 15.28
C GLY A 577 11.18 -4.37 14.84
N ARG A 578 11.18 -5.15 13.79
CA ARG A 578 12.40 -5.72 13.21
C ARG A 578 12.27 -5.82 11.70
N ARG A 579 13.26 -5.36 10.93
CA ARG A 579 13.53 -5.80 9.56
C ARG A 579 14.62 -6.87 9.62
N PRO A 580 14.49 -7.98 8.86
CA PRO A 580 15.47 -9.06 8.88
C PRO A 580 16.88 -8.61 8.49
N ASN A 581 17.84 -9.44 8.85
CA ASN A 581 19.22 -9.34 8.39
C ASN A 581 19.27 -9.32 6.86
N VAL A 582 20.14 -8.49 6.30
CA VAL A 582 20.41 -8.46 4.86
C VAL A 582 21.70 -9.23 4.58
N ILE A 583 21.67 -10.05 3.54
CA ILE A 583 22.85 -10.75 3.06
C ILE A 583 23.25 -10.08 1.74
N ASN A 584 24.22 -9.18 1.79
CA ASN A 584 24.87 -8.64 0.61
C ASN A 584 25.70 -9.76 -0.04
N LEU A 585 25.48 -9.97 -1.32
CA LEU A 585 26.24 -10.93 -2.12
C LEU A 585 26.32 -10.42 -3.55
N ASP A 586 27.52 -10.15 -3.99
CA ASP A 586 27.86 -9.83 -5.37
C ASP A 586 29.15 -10.60 -5.79
N ALA A 587 29.75 -10.24 -6.90
CA ALA A 587 30.97 -10.90 -7.40
C ALA A 587 32.20 -10.64 -6.53
N THR A 588 32.23 -9.58 -5.75
CA THR A 588 33.37 -9.04 -5.02
C THR A 588 33.17 -9.09 -3.50
N ASN A 589 31.93 -9.05 -3.04
CA ASN A 589 31.59 -8.93 -1.64
C ASN A 589 30.61 -10.03 -1.17
N SER A 590 30.74 -10.41 0.10
CA SER A 590 29.80 -11.32 0.76
C SER A 590 29.75 -10.96 2.25
N GLU A 591 28.72 -10.19 2.62
CA GLU A 591 28.56 -9.68 3.98
C GLU A 591 27.15 -9.94 4.51
N VAL A 592 27.02 -9.98 5.83
CA VAL A 592 25.72 -10.07 6.53
C VAL A 592 25.57 -8.86 7.43
N LEU A 593 24.57 -8.05 7.14
CA LEU A 593 24.20 -6.93 8.00
C LEU A 593 23.31 -7.41 9.16
N ASN A 594 23.41 -6.69 10.26
CA ASN A 594 22.52 -6.89 11.40
C ASN A 594 21.06 -6.57 11.03
N ASP A 595 20.14 -7.16 11.79
CA ASP A 595 18.73 -6.79 11.68
C ASP A 595 18.52 -5.34 12.13
N GLU A 596 17.71 -4.60 11.38
CA GLU A 596 17.27 -3.26 11.76
C GLU A 596 16.20 -3.36 12.85
N ILE A 597 16.41 -2.69 13.96
CA ILE A 597 15.51 -2.71 15.12
C ILE A 597 14.91 -1.33 15.36
N VAL A 598 13.61 -1.30 15.58
CA VAL A 598 12.90 -0.11 16.03
C VAL A 598 12.18 -0.36 17.35
N TRP A 599 12.37 0.54 18.31
CA TRP A 599 11.53 0.64 19.48
C TRP A 599 10.52 1.76 19.30
N SER A 600 9.27 1.44 19.44
CA SER A 600 8.14 2.38 19.32
C SER A 600 7.50 2.61 20.67
N TYR A 601 7.30 3.88 21.01
CA TYR A 601 6.57 4.35 22.18
C TYR A 601 5.41 5.21 21.69
N GLU A 602 4.18 4.79 21.94
CA GLU A 602 2.99 5.44 21.44
C GLU A 602 1.97 5.70 22.54
N VAL A 603 1.33 6.86 22.48
CA VAL A 603 0.16 7.20 23.30
C VAL A 603 -0.93 7.76 22.41
N GLY A 604 -2.18 7.41 22.70
CA GLY A 604 -3.26 7.90 21.87
C GLY A 604 -4.59 8.01 22.60
N MET A 605 -5.49 8.71 21.94
CA MET A 605 -6.88 8.88 22.37
C MET A 605 -7.79 8.68 21.14
N LYS A 606 -8.82 7.88 21.32
CA LYS A 606 -9.91 7.70 20.37
C LYS A 606 -11.21 8.14 21.01
N SER A 607 -12.00 8.90 20.28
CA SER A 607 -13.22 9.43 20.87
C SER A 607 -14.37 9.49 19.87
N LEU A 608 -15.60 9.33 20.39
CA LEU A 608 -16.81 9.31 19.59
C LEU A 608 -17.93 10.03 20.35
N PHE A 609 -18.25 11.25 19.92
CA PHE A 609 -19.18 12.16 20.58
C PHE A 609 -20.47 12.38 19.79
N LEU A 610 -21.41 13.13 20.35
CA LEU A 610 -22.66 13.59 19.73
C LEU A 610 -23.48 12.42 19.14
N ASN A 611 -23.67 11.36 19.93
CA ASN A 611 -24.31 10.12 19.48
C ASN A 611 -23.64 9.54 18.22
N ASN A 612 -22.32 9.36 18.29
CA ASN A 612 -21.48 8.81 17.22
C ASN A 612 -21.45 9.63 15.92
N ARG A 613 -21.69 10.93 16.01
CA ARG A 613 -21.63 11.85 14.86
C ARG A 613 -20.30 12.60 14.75
N LEU A 614 -19.53 12.63 15.80
CA LEU A 614 -18.24 13.30 15.86
C LEU A 614 -17.19 12.29 16.35
N GLN A 615 -16.25 11.98 15.48
CA GLN A 615 -15.04 11.23 15.80
C GLN A 615 -13.85 12.18 15.88
N PHE A 616 -13.02 11.98 16.90
CA PHE A 616 -11.77 12.70 17.06
C PHE A 616 -10.73 11.74 17.63
N ASP A 617 -9.64 11.56 16.90
CA ASP A 617 -8.52 10.67 17.24
C ASP A 617 -7.23 11.48 17.31
N LEU A 618 -6.42 11.23 18.32
CA LEU A 618 -5.12 11.86 18.52
C LEU A 618 -4.10 10.80 18.90
N ASN A 619 -2.95 10.77 18.21
CA ASN A 619 -1.85 9.87 18.51
C ASN A 619 -0.55 10.68 18.56
N GLY A 620 0.31 10.39 19.54
CA GLY A 620 1.69 10.85 19.60
C GLY A 620 2.62 9.65 19.70
N TYR A 621 3.77 9.71 19.05
CA TYR A 621 4.71 8.59 19.00
C TYR A 621 6.16 9.08 19.00
N TYR A 622 7.04 8.19 19.47
CA TYR A 622 8.50 8.30 19.36
C TYR A 622 9.06 6.95 18.92
N TYR A 623 9.95 6.98 17.92
CA TYR A 623 10.68 5.82 17.40
C TYR A 623 12.17 6.00 17.63
N ASP A 624 12.84 4.90 17.99
CA ASP A 624 14.27 4.80 18.19
C ASP A 624 14.79 3.64 17.34
N TYR A 625 15.61 3.95 16.34
CA TYR A 625 16.15 3.02 15.35
C TYR A 625 17.60 2.72 15.61
N ASN A 626 17.94 1.42 15.47
CA ASN A 626 19.31 0.95 15.49
C ASN A 626 19.56 0.10 14.25
N HIS A 627 20.74 0.24 13.63
CA HIS A 627 21.12 -0.43 12.38
C HIS A 627 20.16 -0.08 11.25
N PHE A 628 19.93 1.21 11.01
CA PHE A 628 19.06 1.68 9.94
C PHE A 628 19.65 1.27 8.60
N GLN A 629 19.00 0.33 7.91
CA GLN A 629 19.48 -0.21 6.64
C GLN A 629 19.04 0.73 5.50
N THR A 630 19.97 1.19 4.67
CA THR A 630 19.65 1.98 3.48
C THR A 630 20.34 1.39 2.26
N ASP A 631 19.76 1.62 1.07
CA ASP A 631 20.27 1.06 -0.17
C ASP A 631 21.12 2.10 -0.89
N TYR A 632 22.25 1.65 -1.40
CA TYR A 632 23.22 2.46 -2.14
C TYR A 632 23.36 1.92 -3.56
N VAL A 633 23.46 2.85 -4.50
CA VAL A 633 23.90 2.59 -5.86
C VAL A 633 25.09 3.53 -6.10
N GLU A 634 26.28 2.98 -6.20
CA GLU A 634 27.50 3.77 -6.35
C GLU A 634 28.32 3.30 -7.55
N LEU A 635 29.11 4.22 -8.08
CA LEU A 635 30.15 3.87 -9.05
C LEU A 635 31.42 3.51 -8.30
N SER A 636 31.91 2.31 -8.51
CA SER A 636 33.25 1.89 -8.04
C SER A 636 34.37 2.71 -8.69
N ASP A 637 35.54 2.73 -8.09
CA ASP A 637 36.71 3.48 -8.58
C ASP A 637 37.07 3.22 -10.06
N ASN A 638 36.65 2.10 -10.61
CA ASN A 638 36.88 1.69 -11.99
C ASN A 638 35.66 1.90 -12.90
N GLY A 639 34.62 2.59 -12.43
CA GLY A 639 33.38 2.92 -13.18
C GLY A 639 32.34 1.81 -13.26
N GLY A 640 32.51 0.72 -12.51
CA GLY A 640 31.49 -0.33 -12.38
C GLY A 640 30.37 0.10 -11.43
N ILE A 641 29.17 -0.50 -11.57
CA ILE A 641 28.03 -0.28 -10.68
C ILE A 641 28.13 -1.23 -9.49
N GLU A 642 28.05 -0.68 -8.28
CA GLU A 642 27.90 -1.42 -7.03
C GLU A 642 26.55 -1.10 -6.41
N MET A 643 25.75 -2.14 -6.11
CA MET A 643 24.43 -2.03 -5.47
C MET A 643 24.44 -2.87 -4.21
N PHE A 644 24.28 -2.24 -3.07
CA PHE A 644 24.29 -2.92 -1.78
C PHE A 644 23.42 -2.18 -0.76
N THR A 645 22.99 -2.91 0.26
CA THR A 645 22.41 -2.30 1.45
C THR A 645 23.50 -2.07 2.49
N ASP A 646 23.50 -0.95 3.18
CA ASP A 646 24.43 -0.65 4.26
C ASP A 646 23.70 -0.19 5.54
N ASP A 647 24.42 -0.16 6.64
CA ASP A 647 23.98 0.28 7.96
C ASP A 647 24.26 1.79 8.12
N ALA A 648 23.25 2.62 7.90
CA ALA A 648 23.33 4.06 8.10
C ALA A 648 23.33 4.49 9.60
N GLY A 649 23.34 3.52 10.52
CA GLY A 649 23.50 3.74 11.94
C GLY A 649 22.19 3.89 12.71
N SER A 650 22.08 4.95 13.53
CA SER A 650 20.96 5.23 14.42
C SER A 650 20.12 6.38 13.89
N ALA A 651 18.82 6.30 14.13
CA ALA A 651 17.88 7.32 13.70
C ALA A 651 16.70 7.43 14.67
N SER A 652 16.04 8.56 14.68
CA SER A 652 14.88 8.77 15.54
C SER A 652 13.75 9.50 14.82
N ALA A 653 12.51 9.23 15.25
CA ALA A 653 11.34 9.91 14.73
C ALA A 653 10.37 10.28 15.84
N LEU A 654 9.98 11.55 15.88
CA LEU A 654 8.95 12.07 16.77
C LEU A 654 7.80 12.61 15.96
N GLY A 655 6.58 12.29 16.32
CA GLY A 655 5.44 12.81 15.59
C GLY A 655 4.11 12.74 16.33
N PHE A 656 3.13 13.41 15.76
CA PHE A 656 1.75 13.27 16.19
C PHE A 656 0.78 13.33 15.00
N GLU A 657 -0.35 12.69 15.15
CA GLU A 657 -1.39 12.56 14.15
C GLU A 657 -2.75 12.92 14.74
N LEU A 658 -3.55 13.63 13.96
CA LEU A 658 -4.89 14.04 14.32
C LEU A 658 -5.86 13.63 13.22
N GLY A 659 -6.92 12.94 13.60
CA GLY A 659 -8.05 12.59 12.75
C GLY A 659 -9.34 13.18 13.29
N PHE A 660 -10.10 13.81 12.41
CA PHE A 660 -11.38 14.41 12.74
C PHE A 660 -12.41 14.05 11.68
N GLN A 661 -13.59 13.61 12.12
CA GLN A 661 -14.72 13.35 11.23
C GLN A 661 -16.01 13.78 11.89
N PHE A 662 -16.85 14.54 11.17
CA PHE A 662 -18.11 15.04 11.68
C PHE A 662 -19.27 14.85 10.71
N ALA A 663 -20.23 14.06 11.09
CA ALA A 663 -21.52 13.89 10.40
C ALA A 663 -22.53 14.94 10.86
N PHE A 664 -22.63 16.07 10.14
CA PHE A 664 -23.46 17.21 10.52
C PHE A 664 -24.91 17.10 10.01
N MET A 665 -25.16 16.29 8.97
CA MET A 665 -26.50 15.95 8.45
C MET A 665 -26.64 14.45 8.20
N LYS A 666 -27.86 13.98 7.88
CA LYS A 666 -28.19 12.56 7.62
C LYS A 666 -27.30 11.88 6.56
N SER A 667 -26.77 12.66 5.61
CA SER A 667 -25.96 12.14 4.51
C SER A 667 -24.77 13.06 4.18
N SER A 668 -24.40 13.93 5.12
CA SER A 668 -23.34 14.90 4.89
C SER A 668 -22.35 14.89 6.06
N SER A 669 -21.08 14.87 5.71
CA SER A 669 -19.97 14.82 6.66
C SER A 669 -18.82 15.70 6.19
N LEU A 670 -17.96 16.05 7.11
CA LEU A 670 -16.65 16.61 6.83
C LEU A 670 -15.61 15.80 7.55
N PHE A 671 -14.40 15.79 7.03
CA PHE A 671 -13.22 15.22 7.67
C PHE A 671 -12.06 16.21 7.59
N ALA A 672 -11.16 16.10 8.55
CA ALA A 672 -9.87 16.77 8.55
C ALA A 672 -8.82 15.85 9.17
N ASN A 673 -7.67 15.78 8.55
CA ASN A 673 -6.54 15.01 9.05
C ASN A 673 -5.30 15.89 9.07
N TYR A 674 -4.41 15.65 10.03
CA TYR A 674 -3.12 16.31 10.12
C TYR A 674 -2.08 15.32 10.65
N ALA A 675 -0.86 15.39 10.11
CA ALA A 675 0.30 14.70 10.63
C ALA A 675 1.49 15.66 10.72
N PHE A 676 2.20 15.58 11.81
CA PHE A 676 3.52 16.16 12.01
C PHE A 676 4.52 15.04 12.24
N ILE A 677 5.63 15.06 11.51
CA ILE A 677 6.68 14.04 11.55
C ILE A 677 8.02 14.77 11.56
N ASP A 678 8.83 14.52 12.58
CA ASP A 678 10.21 14.93 12.68
C ASP A 678 11.06 13.67 12.77
N ALA A 679 11.57 13.22 11.66
CA ALA A 679 12.32 11.97 11.53
C ALA A 679 13.69 12.30 10.93
N THR A 680 14.75 11.98 11.65
CA THR A 680 16.12 12.36 11.31
C THR A 680 17.10 11.25 11.67
N PHE A 681 18.21 11.20 10.97
CA PHE A 681 19.38 10.45 11.39
C PHE A 681 20.01 11.14 12.61
N ASP A 682 20.42 10.36 13.60
CA ASP A 682 21.04 10.88 14.81
C ASP A 682 22.46 11.41 14.51
N ASP A 683 23.00 12.27 15.38
CA ASP A 683 24.33 12.83 15.18
C ASP A 683 25.44 11.78 15.30
N GLU A 684 25.23 10.78 16.18
CA GLU A 684 26.19 9.72 16.50
C GLU A 684 25.49 8.36 16.50
N ASP A 685 26.20 7.32 16.09
CA ASP A 685 25.74 5.93 16.19
C ASP A 685 25.75 5.44 17.66
N ALA A 686 25.31 4.19 17.88
CA ALA A 686 25.30 3.57 19.20
C ALA A 686 26.68 3.46 19.88
N HIS A 687 27.77 3.68 19.14
CA HIS A 687 29.16 3.65 19.61
C HIS A 687 29.76 5.04 19.81
N GLY A 688 29.01 6.10 19.50
CA GLY A 688 29.44 7.50 19.60
C GLY A 688 30.27 7.96 18.40
N ASN A 689 30.18 7.30 17.25
CA ASN A 689 30.80 7.76 16.02
C ASN A 689 29.85 8.69 15.28
N LYS A 690 30.40 9.73 14.65
CA LYS A 690 29.62 10.63 13.81
C LYS A 690 29.10 9.88 12.60
N GLN A 691 27.80 10.03 12.31
CA GLN A 691 27.13 9.40 11.19
C GLN A 691 27.22 10.26 9.92
N GLU A 692 27.15 9.62 8.77
CA GLU A 692 27.23 10.26 7.45
C GLU A 692 26.05 11.23 7.26
N TYR A 693 24.82 10.75 7.47
CA TYR A 693 23.60 11.53 7.29
C TYR A 693 23.17 12.30 8.54
N ALA A 694 24.07 12.57 9.50
CA ALA A 694 23.78 13.22 10.76
C ALA A 694 22.91 14.48 10.61
N GLY A 695 21.69 14.46 11.18
CA GLY A 695 20.74 15.57 11.18
C GLY A 695 19.88 15.67 9.92
N ASN A 696 20.12 14.86 8.87
CA ASN A 696 19.29 14.81 7.67
C ASN A 696 17.92 14.20 7.98
N THR A 697 16.89 14.70 7.32
CA THR A 697 15.54 14.13 7.40
C THR A 697 15.41 12.91 6.52
N PHE A 698 14.55 11.98 6.90
CA PHE A 698 14.27 10.80 6.08
C PHE A 698 13.64 11.22 4.75
N ARG A 699 14.05 10.55 3.68
CA ARG A 699 13.50 10.74 2.34
C ARG A 699 12.01 10.43 2.29
N LEU A 700 11.30 10.98 1.32
CA LEU A 700 9.85 10.83 1.10
C LEU A 700 8.98 11.24 2.30
N THR A 701 9.49 12.07 3.22
CA THR A 701 8.85 12.39 4.48
C THR A 701 8.51 13.87 4.59
N PRO A 702 7.27 14.28 4.28
CA PRO A 702 6.85 15.65 4.54
C PRO A 702 6.71 15.90 6.04
N LYS A 703 7.41 16.91 6.56
CA LYS A 703 7.35 17.28 7.99
C LYS A 703 5.93 17.62 8.45
N ASN A 704 5.11 18.18 7.55
CA ASN A 704 3.72 18.52 7.79
C ASN A 704 2.86 18.05 6.61
N SER A 705 1.78 17.35 6.91
CA SER A 705 0.75 17.03 5.93
C SER A 705 -0.63 17.24 6.53
N PHE A 706 -1.56 17.73 5.73
CA PHE A 706 -2.95 17.81 6.16
C PHE A 706 -3.91 17.56 4.99
N SER A 707 -5.10 17.07 5.30
CA SER A 707 -6.19 16.97 4.35
C SER A 707 -7.51 17.42 4.98
N LEU A 708 -8.34 17.99 4.14
CA LEU A 708 -9.67 18.47 4.47
C LEU A 708 -10.63 18.06 3.37
N GLY A 709 -11.79 17.54 3.74
CA GLY A 709 -12.79 17.19 2.74
C GLY A 709 -14.21 17.27 3.28
N PHE A 710 -15.12 17.42 2.35
CA PHE A 710 -16.51 17.66 2.59
C PHE A 710 -17.37 16.74 1.73
N ASN A 711 -18.27 16.01 2.33
CA ASN A 711 -19.26 15.22 1.62
C ASN A 711 -20.64 15.80 1.90
N PHE A 712 -21.18 16.52 0.92
CA PHE A 712 -22.52 17.11 0.99
C PHE A 712 -23.45 16.36 0.06
N ASN A 713 -24.48 15.67 0.61
CA ASN A 713 -25.38 14.81 -0.16
C ASN A 713 -26.85 15.05 0.25
N PRO A 714 -27.43 16.24 -0.03
CA PRO A 714 -28.82 16.54 0.29
C PRO A 714 -29.79 15.79 -0.62
N ALA A 715 -30.89 15.34 -0.06
CA ALA A 715 -32.02 14.85 -0.82
C ALA A 715 -32.76 16.02 -1.48
N VAL A 716 -32.94 15.99 -2.79
CA VAL A 716 -33.73 16.94 -3.57
C VAL A 716 -35.17 16.49 -3.64
N SER A 717 -35.42 15.19 -3.64
CA SER A 717 -36.72 14.57 -3.59
C SER A 717 -36.66 13.21 -2.86
N LYS A 718 -37.81 12.53 -2.70
CA LYS A 718 -37.82 11.16 -2.15
C LYS A 718 -37.00 10.15 -2.95
N GLN A 719 -36.70 10.43 -4.24
CA GLN A 719 -36.02 9.52 -5.13
C GLN A 719 -34.68 10.06 -5.65
N MET A 720 -34.35 11.32 -5.38
CA MET A 720 -33.20 11.98 -5.96
C MET A 720 -32.42 12.78 -4.93
N SER A 721 -31.13 12.59 -4.88
CA SER A 721 -30.18 13.43 -4.16
C SER A 721 -29.09 13.97 -5.10
N VAL A 722 -28.54 15.10 -4.74
CA VAL A 722 -27.33 15.62 -5.36
C VAL A 722 -26.17 15.40 -4.40
N TYR A 723 -24.95 15.32 -4.92
CA TYR A 723 -23.77 15.30 -4.06
C TYR A 723 -22.68 16.23 -4.56
N LEU A 724 -21.90 16.72 -3.60
CA LEU A 724 -20.74 17.57 -3.82
C LEU A 724 -19.66 17.17 -2.81
N ARG A 725 -18.47 16.81 -3.30
CA ARG A 725 -17.38 16.25 -2.51
C ARG A 725 -16.04 16.89 -2.89
N PRO A 726 -15.80 18.13 -2.48
CA PRO A 726 -14.46 18.72 -2.58
C PRO A 726 -13.55 18.13 -1.50
N SER A 727 -12.28 18.00 -1.82
CA SER A 727 -11.22 17.69 -0.87
C SER A 727 -9.92 18.38 -1.25
N TYR A 728 -9.15 18.75 -0.25
CA TYR A 728 -7.85 19.38 -0.42
C TYR A 728 -6.83 18.64 0.44
N ALA A 729 -5.68 18.33 -0.13
CA ALA A 729 -4.55 17.73 0.55
C ALA A 729 -3.30 18.60 0.35
N TYR A 730 -2.48 18.74 1.38
CA TYR A 730 -1.25 19.51 1.39
C TYR A 730 -0.11 18.69 1.98
N LYS A 731 1.06 18.81 1.38
CA LYS A 731 2.33 18.25 1.86
C LYS A 731 3.40 19.35 1.88
N SER A 732 4.16 19.41 2.98
CA SER A 732 5.35 20.28 3.04
C SER A 732 6.47 19.69 2.17
N LYS A 733 7.60 20.38 2.06
CA LYS A 733 8.77 19.95 1.32
C LYS A 733 9.15 18.51 1.64
N VAL A 734 9.60 17.77 0.63
CA VAL A 734 10.06 16.38 0.66
C VAL A 734 11.39 16.29 -0.07
N TYR A 735 12.35 15.59 0.53
CA TYR A 735 13.58 15.14 -0.13
C TYR A 735 13.41 13.71 -0.65
N PHE A 736 14.07 13.37 -1.73
CA PHE A 736 13.97 12.04 -2.34
C PHE A 736 15.19 11.15 -2.04
N ASP A 737 16.23 11.72 -1.43
CA ASP A 737 17.47 11.04 -1.01
C ASP A 737 17.75 11.27 0.49
N GLU A 738 18.69 10.52 1.03
CA GLU A 738 19.16 10.61 2.40
C GLU A 738 20.13 11.80 2.61
N ASP A 739 20.77 12.30 1.57
CA ASP A 739 21.65 13.45 1.61
C ASP A 739 20.90 14.78 1.78
N ASN A 740 19.61 14.76 1.52
CA ASN A 740 18.73 15.94 1.51
C ASN A 740 19.19 16.99 0.48
N ASP A 741 19.56 16.55 -0.73
CA ASP A 741 19.92 17.48 -1.80
C ASP A 741 18.73 18.37 -2.17
N GLU A 742 18.97 19.65 -2.15
CA GLU A 742 17.98 20.68 -2.53
C GLU A 742 17.54 20.57 -4.00
N ASN A 743 18.38 20.02 -4.87
CA ASN A 743 18.06 19.77 -6.27
C ASN A 743 17.18 18.54 -6.44
N ILE A 744 17.32 17.57 -5.54
CA ILE A 744 16.54 16.31 -5.53
C ILE A 744 15.45 16.44 -4.45
N ALA A 745 14.56 17.40 -4.59
CA ALA A 745 13.51 17.68 -3.64
C ALA A 745 12.24 18.19 -4.31
N GLN A 746 11.10 17.99 -3.67
CA GLN A 746 9.82 18.58 -4.04
C GLN A 746 9.45 19.65 -3.03
N ASP A 747 9.26 20.89 -3.46
CA ASP A 747 8.71 21.95 -2.62
C ASP A 747 7.28 21.62 -2.16
N ALA A 748 6.82 22.37 -1.15
CA ALA A 748 5.49 22.19 -0.62
C ALA A 748 4.41 22.42 -1.70
N TYR A 749 3.43 21.51 -1.76
CA TYR A 749 2.35 21.58 -2.75
C TYR A 749 1.00 21.16 -2.16
N GLY A 750 -0.06 21.46 -2.91
CA GLY A 750 -1.41 21.11 -2.50
C GLY A 750 -2.34 20.75 -3.64
N LEU A 751 -3.10 19.66 -3.47
CA LEU A 751 -3.99 19.10 -4.47
C LEU A 751 -5.45 19.33 -4.09
N LEU A 752 -6.20 19.97 -5.00
CA LEU A 752 -7.65 20.14 -4.89
C LEU A 752 -8.34 19.09 -5.74
N ASN A 753 -9.15 18.26 -5.11
CA ASN A 753 -9.95 17.24 -5.78
C ASN A 753 -11.45 17.55 -5.62
N PHE A 754 -12.23 17.13 -6.60
CA PHE A 754 -13.64 17.47 -6.65
C PHE A 754 -14.46 16.36 -7.31
N LYS A 755 -15.57 15.97 -6.68
CA LYS A 755 -16.56 15.06 -7.27
C LYS A 755 -17.97 15.61 -7.04
N ALA A 756 -18.81 15.65 -8.07
CA ALA A 756 -20.20 16.09 -7.97
C ALA A 756 -21.12 15.24 -8.84
N GLY A 757 -22.39 15.15 -8.49
CA GLY A 757 -23.32 14.39 -9.31
C GLY A 757 -24.72 14.24 -8.72
N LEU A 758 -25.45 13.31 -9.33
CA LEU A 758 -26.83 12.98 -9.03
C LEU A 758 -26.93 11.51 -8.66
N MET A 759 -27.76 11.21 -7.66
CA MET A 759 -28.11 9.84 -7.29
C MET A 759 -29.62 9.67 -7.38
N TYR A 760 -30.07 8.66 -8.13
CA TYR A 760 -31.46 8.31 -8.30
C TYR A 760 -31.77 6.96 -7.63
N LYS A 761 -32.79 6.93 -6.76
CA LYS A 761 -33.24 5.76 -5.99
C LYS A 761 -32.12 5.02 -5.22
N LYS A 762 -31.04 5.70 -4.86
CA LYS A 762 -29.83 5.13 -4.23
C LYS A 762 -29.15 4.02 -5.07
N SER A 763 -29.61 3.77 -6.28
CA SER A 763 -29.14 2.70 -7.18
C SER A 763 -28.36 3.22 -8.38
N LEU A 764 -28.79 4.32 -8.98
CA LEU A 764 -28.16 4.90 -10.16
C LEU A 764 -27.45 6.21 -9.78
N GLU A 765 -26.16 6.29 -10.03
CA GLU A 765 -25.32 7.47 -9.81
C GLU A 765 -24.77 7.96 -11.15
N LEU A 766 -24.90 9.28 -11.40
CA LEU A 766 -24.23 9.98 -12.49
C LEU A 766 -23.34 11.04 -11.85
N GLY A 767 -22.03 10.95 -12.10
CA GLY A 767 -21.03 11.81 -11.50
C GLY A 767 -20.07 12.42 -12.49
N PHE A 768 -19.57 13.58 -12.12
CA PHE A 768 -18.43 14.25 -12.70
C PHE A 768 -17.33 14.33 -11.63
N TYR A 769 -16.08 14.13 -12.01
CA TYR A 769 -14.93 14.29 -11.12
C TYR A 769 -13.83 15.12 -11.76
N MET A 770 -13.00 15.73 -10.91
CA MET A 770 -11.80 16.44 -11.30
C MET A 770 -10.77 16.27 -10.17
N ASN A 771 -9.69 15.56 -10.46
CA ASN A 771 -8.54 15.41 -9.57
C ASN A 771 -7.47 16.40 -9.98
N ASN A 772 -6.69 16.93 -9.02
CA ASN A 772 -5.74 18.01 -9.24
C ASN A 772 -6.40 19.18 -10.02
N ALA A 773 -7.51 19.69 -9.50
CA ALA A 773 -8.35 20.66 -10.22
C ALA A 773 -7.62 22.00 -10.52
N LEU A 774 -6.60 22.33 -9.74
CA LEU A 774 -5.76 23.53 -9.94
C LEU A 774 -4.64 23.31 -10.95
N ASP A 775 -4.45 22.06 -11.41
CA ASP A 775 -3.37 21.65 -12.31
C ASP A 775 -1.97 21.93 -11.72
N GLU A 776 -1.86 21.67 -10.43
CA GLU A 776 -0.60 21.82 -9.71
C GLU A 776 0.47 20.92 -10.31
N LYS A 777 1.62 21.48 -10.61
CA LYS A 777 2.78 20.78 -11.12
C LYS A 777 3.65 20.35 -9.94
N TYR A 778 3.94 19.07 -9.85
CA TYR A 778 4.77 18.49 -8.80
C TYR A 778 5.46 17.23 -9.32
N ILE A 779 6.50 16.81 -8.62
CA ILE A 779 7.18 15.55 -8.87
C ILE A 779 6.84 14.55 -7.75
N ILE A 780 6.82 13.28 -8.11
CA ILE A 780 6.56 12.19 -7.16
C ILE A 780 7.83 11.46 -6.77
N ASP A 781 8.88 11.61 -7.58
CA ASP A 781 10.18 11.01 -7.35
C ASP A 781 11.30 11.75 -8.10
N ALA A 782 12.52 11.67 -7.55
CA ALA A 782 13.72 12.21 -8.19
C ALA A 782 14.98 11.46 -7.70
N GLY A 783 16.09 11.65 -8.42
CA GLY A 783 17.36 10.93 -8.24
C GLY A 783 17.35 9.64 -9.05
N ASN A 784 16.87 8.56 -8.49
CA ASN A 784 16.78 7.26 -9.12
C ASN A 784 18.16 6.70 -9.55
N THR A 785 18.17 5.68 -10.38
CA THR A 785 19.42 5.05 -10.87
C THR A 785 20.33 6.04 -11.61
N GLY A 786 19.77 7.02 -12.29
CA GLY A 786 20.53 8.04 -13.01
C GLY A 786 21.41 8.90 -12.10
N ASP A 787 21.02 9.10 -10.85
CA ASP A 787 21.75 9.92 -9.89
C ASP A 787 23.16 9.36 -9.61
N ALA A 788 23.29 8.05 -9.48
CA ALA A 788 24.59 7.38 -9.32
C ALA A 788 25.58 7.70 -10.47
N PHE A 789 25.04 8.09 -11.64
CA PHE A 789 25.82 8.50 -12.81
C PHE A 789 25.92 10.02 -12.96
N GLY A 790 25.47 10.79 -11.95
CA GLY A 790 25.47 12.26 -11.98
C GLY A 790 24.43 12.88 -12.90
N ILE A 791 23.43 12.10 -13.29
CA ILE A 791 22.28 12.52 -14.10
C ILE A 791 20.96 12.18 -13.40
N PRO A 792 20.63 12.88 -12.30
CA PRO A 792 19.41 12.62 -11.58
C PRO A 792 18.21 12.76 -12.50
N THR A 793 17.27 11.82 -12.40
CA THR A 793 16.03 11.81 -13.15
C THR A 793 14.84 12.14 -12.27
N TYR A 794 13.78 12.65 -12.89
CA TYR A 794 12.58 13.16 -12.20
C TYR A 794 11.33 12.55 -12.80
N ILE A 795 10.37 12.20 -11.94
CA ILE A 795 9.07 11.66 -12.35
C ILE A 795 7.98 12.66 -12.02
N ALA A 796 7.26 13.13 -13.05
CA ALA A 796 6.15 14.06 -12.88
C ALA A 796 4.96 13.42 -12.18
N GLY A 797 4.36 14.15 -11.25
CA GLY A 797 3.07 13.81 -10.67
C GLY A 797 1.90 13.98 -11.67
N PRO A 798 0.77 13.28 -11.42
CA PRO A 798 -0.40 13.35 -12.30
C PRO A 798 -0.94 14.78 -12.45
N PRO A 799 -1.16 15.26 -13.69
CA PRO A 799 -1.78 16.54 -13.95
C PRO A 799 -3.28 16.50 -13.64
N ARG A 800 -4.04 17.53 -14.04
CA ARG A 800 -5.48 17.55 -13.87
C ARG A 800 -6.18 16.43 -14.65
N PHE A 801 -6.76 15.47 -13.91
CA PHE A 801 -7.67 14.46 -14.46
C PHE A 801 -9.12 14.86 -14.25
N SER A 802 -9.93 14.77 -15.31
CA SER A 802 -11.37 15.03 -15.25
C SER A 802 -12.16 14.01 -16.04
N GLY A 803 -13.37 13.73 -15.61
CA GLY A 803 -14.21 12.75 -16.32
C GLY A 803 -15.61 12.64 -15.76
N VAL A 804 -16.40 11.78 -16.41
CA VAL A 804 -17.75 11.42 -16.02
C VAL A 804 -17.82 9.95 -15.65
N GLN A 805 -18.71 9.62 -14.73
CA GLN A 805 -18.95 8.26 -14.26
C GLN A 805 -20.45 7.98 -14.17
N ILE A 806 -20.83 6.77 -14.53
CA ILE A 806 -22.16 6.24 -14.25
C ILE A 806 -21.99 4.94 -13.47
N SER A 807 -22.73 4.79 -12.37
CA SER A 807 -22.74 3.53 -11.63
C SER A 807 -24.18 3.10 -11.30
N TYR A 808 -24.38 1.78 -11.35
CA TYR A 808 -25.65 1.15 -11.02
C TYR A 808 -25.42 0.04 -10.00
N LYS A 809 -26.20 0.06 -8.90
CA LYS A 809 -26.18 -0.96 -7.84
C LYS A 809 -27.58 -1.56 -7.68
N PHE A 810 -27.68 -2.88 -7.50
CA PHE A 810 -28.97 -3.60 -7.31
C PHE A 810 -28.85 -4.71 -6.27
#